data_7f877bee909389c117cfa607ed17ca4c
#
_entry.id   7f877bee909389c117cfa607ed17ca4c
#
_cell.length_a   1.000
_cell.length_b   1.000
_cell.length_c   1.000
_cell.angle_alpha   90.00
_cell.angle_beta   90.00
_cell.angle_gamma   90.00
#
_symmetry.space_group_name_H-M   'P 1'
#
loop_
_entity.id
_entity.type
_entity.pdbx_description
1 polymer ?
#
loop_
_entity_poly.entity_id
_entity_poly.type
_entity_poly.pdbx_seq_one_letter_code
_entity_poly.pdbx_strand_id
1 'polypeptide(L)'
;MQIIEIREPEQADFKQEQQIAVGIDFGTTNSLIAIAANRKVKVIKSIDDKELIPTTIDFTSNNFTIGNNKGLRSIKRLFGKTLKEILNTPALFSLVKDYLDVNKGELKLNFANRHLPTPAYREEFKGDTERSTAAYIDIREDVGTGSTSKLPLEAKCGKMSIKRMRIPEIAAEVFVYLKNQAEKQLKTNITKAVITVPAHFNDAARGEVMLAAKIAGFEVLRLIAEPTAAAYAYGLNKNQNGCYLVYDLGGGTFDVSILNIQEGIFQVIATNGDNMLGGDDIDVVITQYLCNKFDLPNSIDTLQLAKKAKETLTYKDSFNNDNMSINKQILEQLILPLVEHTINIAKECLEQAGNPNIDGVILVGGATRIPLIKDELYKAFKVDILSDIDPDKAVVWGAALQAENLITPNTNSLLIDVVPLSLGMELYGGIVEKIIMRNTPIPISVVKEFTTYADNQTGIQFHILQGEREMAVDCRSLARFELKGLPPMKAGDIRAEVTFAIDADGILSVSAYEKISNTSHTIEVKPNHGIDKTEIDIMLENAYKNAKIDYTTRLLQEAVIEAEALIFSIEHAIAELTALLSDSEISIINSLLDNIKEAAHARDRILINNSIKDFKSKIKKSMDTKFNIIINDLLKGKNINQIK
;
A
#
# COMPACT_ATOMS: atom_id res chain seq x y z
N MET A 1 46.46 -52.09 15.42
CA MET A 1 45.41 -51.06 15.55
C MET A 1 45.45 -50.25 14.30
N GLN A 2 44.60 -50.58 13.31
CA GLN A 2 44.50 -49.82 12.06
C GLN A 2 43.55 -48.65 12.31
N ILE A 3 44.04 -47.44 12.10
CA ILE A 3 43.25 -46.21 12.13
C ILE A 3 42.45 -46.17 10.83
N ILE A 4 41.14 -46.26 10.90
CA ILE A 4 40.23 -46.03 9.77
C ILE A 4 40.13 -44.52 9.59
N GLU A 5 40.73 -43.97 8.52
CA GLU A 5 40.47 -42.63 8.06
C GLU A 5 39.01 -42.52 7.61
N ILE A 6 38.20 -41.77 8.33
CA ILE A 6 36.88 -41.38 7.88
C ILE A 6 37.12 -40.27 6.83
N ARG A 7 36.99 -40.63 5.56
CA ARG A 7 36.89 -39.61 4.50
C ARG A 7 35.53 -38.89 4.64
N GLU A 8 35.61 -37.59 4.81
CA GLU A 8 34.43 -36.73 4.65
C GLU A 8 33.87 -36.94 3.23
N PRO A 9 32.51 -37.00 3.06
CA PRO A 9 31.95 -37.09 1.72
C PRO A 9 32.42 -35.88 0.93
N GLU A 10 33.02 -36.13 -0.23
CA GLU A 10 33.38 -35.10 -1.20
C GLU A 10 32.17 -34.16 -1.33
N GLN A 11 32.38 -32.88 -1.04
CA GLN A 11 31.41 -31.84 -1.30
C GLN A 11 31.09 -31.96 -2.80
N ALA A 12 29.91 -32.45 -3.10
CA ALA A 12 29.38 -32.39 -4.44
C ALA A 12 29.45 -30.92 -4.85
N ASP A 13 30.18 -30.63 -5.92
CA ASP A 13 30.16 -29.36 -6.60
C ASP A 13 28.70 -29.07 -7.01
N PHE A 14 27.91 -28.55 -6.09
CA PHE A 14 26.71 -27.82 -6.46
C PHE A 14 27.22 -26.62 -7.26
N LYS A 15 27.26 -26.75 -8.58
CA LYS A 15 27.22 -25.60 -9.46
C LYS A 15 26.03 -24.80 -8.96
N GLN A 16 26.25 -23.75 -8.15
CA GLN A 16 25.27 -22.74 -7.90
C GLN A 16 24.85 -22.21 -9.26
N GLU A 17 23.73 -22.67 -9.78
CA GLU A 17 23.07 -21.98 -10.88
C GLU A 17 22.99 -20.54 -10.45
N GLN A 18 23.68 -19.65 -11.16
CA GLN A 18 23.62 -18.22 -10.88
C GLN A 18 22.14 -17.84 -10.93
N GLN A 19 21.54 -17.65 -9.76
CA GLN A 19 20.15 -17.22 -9.68
C GLN A 19 20.08 -15.84 -10.30
N ILE A 20 19.32 -15.71 -11.38
CA ILE A 20 19.11 -14.44 -12.07
C ILE A 20 17.79 -13.87 -11.58
N ALA A 21 17.81 -12.61 -11.13
CA ALA A 21 16.61 -11.84 -10.85
C ALA A 21 16.56 -10.62 -11.77
N VAL A 22 15.36 -10.23 -12.18
CA VAL A 22 15.13 -9.09 -13.07
C VAL A 22 14.44 -7.95 -12.33
N GLY A 23 14.73 -6.73 -12.77
CA GLY A 23 13.90 -5.56 -12.44
C GLY A 23 12.86 -5.35 -13.51
N ILE A 24 11.61 -5.10 -13.11
CA ILE A 24 10.49 -4.80 -14.01
C ILE A 24 9.90 -3.47 -13.62
N ASP A 25 9.88 -2.55 -14.57
CA ASP A 25 9.07 -1.34 -14.52
C ASP A 25 7.77 -1.61 -15.26
N PHE A 26 6.68 -1.76 -14.50
CA PHE A 26 5.34 -1.93 -15.05
C PHE A 26 4.67 -0.57 -15.16
N GLY A 27 4.96 0.17 -16.25
CA GLY A 27 4.46 1.53 -16.47
C GLY A 27 3.03 1.57 -17.02
N THR A 28 2.38 2.72 -16.86
CA THR A 28 1.03 2.99 -17.41
C THR A 28 1.02 2.98 -18.93
N THR A 29 2.05 3.56 -19.55
CA THR A 29 2.17 3.70 -21.02
C THR A 29 3.16 2.70 -21.61
N ASN A 30 4.33 2.54 -20.98
CA ASN A 30 5.37 1.62 -21.40
C ASN A 30 5.83 0.78 -20.21
N SER A 31 6.19 -0.47 -20.47
CA SER A 31 6.81 -1.36 -19.50
C SER A 31 8.22 -1.72 -19.96
N LEU A 32 9.13 -1.91 -19.00
CA LEU A 32 10.52 -2.29 -19.23
C LEU A 32 10.91 -3.47 -18.34
N ILE A 33 11.87 -4.24 -18.80
CA ILE A 33 12.52 -5.29 -18.02
C ILE A 33 14.02 -5.17 -18.18
N ALA A 34 14.77 -5.30 -17.08
CA ALA A 34 16.21 -5.19 -17.07
C ALA A 34 16.85 -6.19 -16.12
N ILE A 35 18.11 -6.47 -16.37
CA ILE A 35 18.98 -7.28 -15.50
C ILE A 35 20.16 -6.43 -15.08
N ALA A 36 20.60 -6.61 -13.85
CA ALA A 36 21.88 -6.09 -13.36
C ALA A 36 22.87 -7.21 -13.10
N ALA A 37 24.12 -6.96 -13.43
CA ALA A 37 25.24 -7.83 -13.12
C ALA A 37 26.49 -6.98 -12.84
N ASN A 38 27.11 -7.13 -11.66
CA ASN A 38 28.23 -6.30 -11.21
C ASN A 38 27.90 -4.79 -11.29
N ARG A 39 26.70 -4.40 -10.87
CA ARG A 39 26.15 -3.03 -10.93
C ARG A 39 26.04 -2.43 -12.33
N LYS A 40 26.17 -3.24 -13.38
CA LYS A 40 25.91 -2.81 -14.77
C LYS A 40 24.53 -3.28 -15.17
N VAL A 41 23.67 -2.34 -15.53
CA VAL A 41 22.30 -2.63 -15.93
C VAL A 41 22.20 -2.77 -17.44
N LYS A 42 21.49 -3.80 -17.88
CA LYS A 42 21.13 -4.05 -19.27
C LYS A 42 19.63 -4.15 -19.40
N VAL A 43 19.03 -3.23 -20.15
CA VAL A 43 17.62 -3.31 -20.52
C VAL A 43 17.43 -4.39 -21.58
N ILE A 44 16.39 -5.19 -21.42
CA ILE A 44 16.01 -6.26 -22.36
C ILE A 44 15.10 -5.65 -23.43
N LYS A 45 15.39 -5.91 -24.67
CA LYS A 45 14.63 -5.36 -25.80
C LYS A 45 13.50 -6.30 -26.22
N SER A 46 12.48 -5.73 -26.87
CA SER A 46 11.44 -6.52 -27.56
C SER A 46 11.97 -7.22 -28.82
N ILE A 47 11.14 -8.03 -29.44
CA ILE A 47 11.46 -8.66 -30.74
C ILE A 47 11.75 -7.59 -31.82
N ASP A 48 11.13 -6.42 -31.72
CA ASP A 48 11.29 -5.30 -32.66
C ASP A 48 12.47 -4.38 -32.28
N ASP A 49 13.40 -4.85 -31.46
CA ASP A 49 14.58 -4.11 -30.96
C ASP A 49 14.26 -2.85 -30.15
N LYS A 50 13.05 -2.76 -29.57
CA LYS A 50 12.60 -1.65 -28.71
C LYS A 50 12.83 -1.96 -27.24
N GLU A 51 13.38 -1.00 -26.51
CA GLU A 51 13.55 -1.09 -25.05
C GLU A 51 12.26 -0.74 -24.31
N LEU A 52 11.53 0.27 -24.81
CA LEU A 52 10.21 0.68 -24.30
C LEU A 52 9.12 -0.15 -24.95
N ILE A 53 8.47 -1.00 -24.17
CA ILE A 53 7.41 -1.89 -24.62
C ILE A 53 6.07 -1.26 -24.24
N PRO A 54 5.23 -0.82 -25.21
CA PRO A 54 3.94 -0.25 -24.88
C PRO A 54 3.09 -1.18 -24.02
N THR A 55 2.56 -0.68 -22.90
CA THR A 55 1.67 -1.42 -21.99
C THR A 55 0.26 -1.43 -22.58
N THR A 56 0.10 -1.98 -23.78
CA THR A 56 -1.15 -2.08 -24.51
C THR A 56 -1.46 -3.55 -24.79
N ILE A 57 -2.71 -3.94 -24.58
CA ILE A 57 -3.18 -5.31 -24.78
C ILE A 57 -4.28 -5.30 -25.83
N ASP A 58 -4.01 -5.88 -26.99
CA ASP A 58 -4.97 -6.02 -28.07
C ASP A 58 -5.61 -7.43 -28.02
N PHE A 59 -6.92 -7.43 -28.00
CA PHE A 59 -7.75 -8.63 -27.87
C PHE A 59 -8.44 -9.03 -29.20
N THR A 60 -8.18 -8.30 -30.29
CA THR A 60 -8.90 -8.48 -31.56
C THR A 60 -8.47 -9.70 -32.36
N SER A 61 -7.35 -10.34 -31.98
CA SER A 61 -6.86 -11.57 -32.59
C SER A 61 -7.06 -12.76 -31.64
N ASN A 62 -7.07 -13.99 -32.20
CA ASN A 62 -7.14 -15.24 -31.43
C ASN A 62 -5.99 -15.39 -30.38
N ASN A 63 -5.08 -14.45 -30.33
CA ASN A 63 -3.97 -14.36 -29.38
C ASN A 63 -3.88 -12.92 -28.85
N PHE A 64 -3.56 -12.76 -27.55
CA PHE A 64 -3.17 -11.44 -27.01
C PHE A 64 -1.95 -10.90 -27.74
N THR A 65 -2.04 -9.66 -28.18
CA THR A 65 -0.89 -8.96 -28.75
C THR A 65 -0.51 -7.81 -27.82
N ILE A 66 0.71 -7.84 -27.32
CA ILE A 66 1.24 -6.83 -26.42
C ILE A 66 2.13 -5.88 -27.22
N GLY A 67 2.08 -4.58 -26.88
CA GLY A 67 3.01 -3.59 -27.44
C GLY A 67 2.61 -3.00 -28.80
N ASN A 68 1.38 -3.24 -29.28
CA ASN A 68 0.85 -2.55 -30.42
C ASN A 68 0.11 -1.26 -29.99
N ASN A 69 -0.16 -0.36 -30.94
CA ASN A 69 -0.86 0.91 -30.66
C ASN A 69 -2.39 0.77 -30.55
N LYS A 70 -2.92 -0.45 -30.55
CA LYS A 70 -4.36 -0.74 -30.48
C LYS A 70 -4.64 -1.55 -29.20
N GLY A 71 -5.89 -1.47 -28.72
CA GLY A 71 -6.32 -2.26 -27.58
C GLY A 71 -6.41 -1.48 -26.24
N LEU A 72 -6.56 -2.21 -25.15
CA LEU A 72 -6.68 -1.66 -23.80
C LEU A 72 -5.36 -1.01 -23.37
N ARG A 73 -5.44 0.24 -22.92
CA ARG A 73 -4.30 1.06 -22.45
C ARG A 73 -4.47 1.42 -20.99
N SER A 74 -3.39 1.93 -20.39
CA SER A 74 -3.39 2.50 -19.03
C SER A 74 -4.02 1.56 -17.98
N ILE A 75 -3.86 0.25 -18.17
CA ILE A 75 -4.44 -0.78 -17.29
C ILE A 75 -4.01 -0.59 -15.83
N LYS A 76 -2.84 -0.02 -15.59
CA LYS A 76 -2.30 0.27 -14.27
C LYS A 76 -3.21 1.20 -13.45
N ARG A 77 -3.96 2.11 -14.11
CA ARG A 77 -4.94 3.00 -13.45
C ARG A 77 -6.18 2.26 -12.90
N LEU A 78 -6.41 1.03 -13.32
CA LEU A 78 -7.55 0.21 -12.90
C LEU A 78 -7.25 -0.63 -11.66
N PHE A 79 -5.98 -0.76 -11.27
CA PHE A 79 -5.60 -1.55 -10.09
C PHE A 79 -6.17 -0.96 -8.79
N GLY A 80 -6.67 -1.83 -7.94
CA GLY A 80 -7.27 -1.47 -6.66
C GLY A 80 -8.62 -0.75 -6.76
N LYS A 81 -9.20 -0.63 -7.97
CA LYS A 81 -10.49 0.05 -8.19
C LYS A 81 -11.64 -0.94 -8.25
N THR A 82 -12.74 -0.60 -7.60
CA THR A 82 -14.00 -1.33 -7.70
C THR A 82 -14.71 -1.01 -9.02
N LEU A 83 -15.59 -1.91 -9.47
CA LEU A 83 -16.41 -1.65 -10.67
C LEU A 83 -17.22 -0.35 -10.53
N LYS A 84 -17.74 -0.07 -9.34
CA LYS A 84 -18.51 1.17 -9.06
C LYS A 84 -17.65 2.42 -9.24
N GLU A 85 -16.41 2.41 -8.77
CA GLU A 85 -15.47 3.53 -8.94
C GLU A 85 -15.13 3.72 -10.42
N ILE A 86 -14.86 2.63 -11.16
CA ILE A 86 -14.57 2.69 -12.60
C ILE A 86 -15.75 3.30 -13.37
N LEU A 87 -16.99 2.88 -13.09
CA LEU A 87 -18.18 3.38 -13.76
C LEU A 87 -18.50 4.84 -13.43
N ASN A 88 -18.22 5.28 -12.19
CA ASN A 88 -18.52 6.62 -11.72
C ASN A 88 -17.41 7.64 -12.04
N THR A 89 -16.23 7.20 -12.47
CA THR A 89 -15.10 8.07 -12.83
C THR A 89 -15.01 8.18 -14.35
N PRO A 90 -15.37 9.33 -14.97
CA PRO A 90 -15.42 9.46 -16.43
C PRO A 90 -14.11 9.08 -17.14
N ALA A 91 -12.96 9.41 -16.55
CA ALA A 91 -11.65 9.08 -17.09
C ALA A 91 -11.40 7.56 -17.08
N LEU A 92 -11.71 6.85 -15.96
CA LEU A 92 -11.57 5.39 -15.87
C LEU A 92 -12.57 4.68 -16.78
N PHE A 93 -13.83 5.16 -16.80
CA PHE A 93 -14.86 4.64 -17.71
C PHE A 93 -14.43 4.73 -19.16
N SER A 94 -13.80 5.84 -19.59
CA SER A 94 -13.33 6.00 -20.96
C SER A 94 -12.27 4.99 -21.39
N LEU A 95 -11.49 4.46 -20.45
CA LEU A 95 -10.48 3.43 -20.74
C LEU A 95 -11.12 2.07 -21.09
N VAL A 96 -12.27 1.78 -20.52
CA VAL A 96 -12.91 0.44 -20.61
C VAL A 96 -14.23 0.43 -21.36
N LYS A 97 -14.81 1.59 -21.72
CA LYS A 97 -16.15 1.69 -22.34
C LYS A 97 -16.35 0.82 -23.57
N ASP A 98 -15.32 0.68 -24.41
CA ASP A 98 -15.37 -0.08 -25.65
C ASP A 98 -15.32 -1.62 -25.39
N TYR A 99 -15.03 -2.01 -24.16
CA TYR A 99 -14.92 -3.38 -23.67
C TYR A 99 -16.01 -3.74 -22.67
N LEU A 100 -16.96 -2.79 -22.38
CA LEU A 100 -18.07 -2.97 -21.45
C LEU A 100 -19.33 -3.46 -22.11
N ASP A 101 -19.95 -4.52 -21.58
CA ASP A 101 -21.35 -4.84 -21.84
C ASP A 101 -22.23 -4.37 -20.68
N VAL A 102 -22.89 -3.23 -20.84
CA VAL A 102 -23.64 -2.52 -19.80
C VAL A 102 -24.96 -3.22 -19.43
N ASN A 103 -25.43 -4.20 -20.21
CA ASN A 103 -26.79 -4.76 -20.04
C ASN A 103 -27.00 -5.64 -18.79
N LYS A 104 -25.94 -5.96 -18.04
CA LYS A 104 -26.04 -6.78 -16.80
C LYS A 104 -25.20 -6.26 -15.63
N GLY A 105 -24.64 -5.06 -15.70
CA GLY A 105 -23.78 -4.54 -14.63
C GLY A 105 -22.43 -5.24 -14.49
N GLU A 106 -21.98 -5.96 -15.53
CA GLU A 106 -20.73 -6.72 -15.56
C GLU A 106 -19.83 -6.21 -16.68
N LEU A 107 -18.54 -6.11 -16.42
CA LEU A 107 -17.51 -5.79 -17.42
C LEU A 107 -17.24 -7.03 -18.29
N LYS A 108 -17.40 -6.94 -19.63
CA LYS A 108 -17.20 -8.07 -20.54
C LYS A 108 -16.20 -7.75 -21.64
N LEU A 109 -15.13 -8.52 -21.73
CA LEU A 109 -14.18 -8.50 -22.84
C LEU A 109 -14.19 -9.83 -23.61
N ASN A 110 -14.02 -9.81 -24.94
CA ASN A 110 -14.07 -11.01 -25.80
C ASN A 110 -12.67 -11.58 -26.06
N PHE A 111 -12.47 -12.89 -25.85
CA PHE A 111 -11.23 -13.62 -26.13
C PHE A 111 -11.43 -14.93 -26.87
N ALA A 112 -10.48 -15.29 -27.72
CA ALA A 112 -10.36 -16.59 -28.35
C ALA A 112 -9.50 -17.57 -27.53
N ASN A 113 -9.88 -18.86 -27.59
CA ASN A 113 -9.35 -19.97 -26.81
C ASN A 113 -7.84 -19.99 -26.56
N ARG A 114 -7.42 -19.90 -25.28
CA ARG A 114 -6.17 -20.47 -24.81
C ARG A 114 -6.39 -21.32 -23.55
N HIS A 115 -5.82 -22.53 -23.55
CA HIS A 115 -5.53 -23.23 -22.31
C HIS A 115 -4.51 -22.39 -21.52
N LEU A 116 -4.98 -21.57 -20.58
CA LEU A 116 -4.10 -21.13 -19.49
C LEU A 116 -3.74 -22.40 -18.72
N PRO A 117 -2.47 -22.57 -18.31
CA PRO A 117 -2.15 -23.59 -17.32
C PRO A 117 -3.10 -23.37 -16.16
N THR A 118 -3.84 -24.40 -15.79
CA THR A 118 -4.69 -24.39 -14.60
C THR A 118 -3.76 -24.19 -13.42
N PRO A 119 -3.72 -23.03 -12.77
CA PRO A 119 -2.86 -22.87 -11.62
C PRO A 119 -3.49 -23.67 -10.48
N ALA A 120 -2.66 -24.37 -9.73
CA ALA A 120 -3.00 -24.97 -8.44
C ALA A 120 -3.64 -23.97 -7.45
N TYR A 121 -3.60 -22.68 -7.76
CA TYR A 121 -4.14 -21.56 -7.00
C TYR A 121 -5.66 -21.36 -7.05
N ARG A 122 -6.41 -22.13 -7.84
CA ARG A 122 -7.88 -22.02 -7.87
C ARG A 122 -8.55 -22.52 -6.59
N GLU A 123 -7.86 -23.33 -5.80
CA GLU A 123 -8.44 -23.92 -4.59
C GLU A 123 -8.25 -23.06 -3.33
N GLU A 124 -7.19 -22.26 -3.25
CA GLU A 124 -6.94 -21.39 -2.08
C GLU A 124 -7.91 -20.19 -1.96
N PHE A 125 -8.55 -19.80 -3.07
CA PHE A 125 -9.43 -18.61 -3.08
C PHE A 125 -10.95 -18.94 -3.10
N LYS A 126 -11.35 -20.19 -2.93
CA LYS A 126 -12.79 -20.55 -2.86
C LYS A 126 -13.51 -20.08 -1.60
N GLY A 127 -12.79 -19.59 -0.59
CA GLY A 127 -13.33 -19.16 0.70
C GLY A 127 -13.81 -17.70 0.77
N ASP A 128 -13.39 -16.82 -0.14
CA ASP A 128 -13.60 -15.36 -0.04
C ASP A 128 -14.59 -14.76 -1.07
N THR A 129 -15.44 -15.59 -1.70
CA THR A 129 -16.32 -15.14 -2.79
C THR A 129 -17.48 -14.23 -2.35
N GLU A 130 -17.68 -13.98 -1.07
CA GLU A 130 -18.80 -13.13 -0.60
C GLU A 130 -18.38 -11.71 -0.15
N ARG A 131 -17.10 -11.33 -0.15
CA ARG A 131 -16.65 -10.01 0.36
C ARG A 131 -15.77 -9.18 -0.54
N SER A 132 -15.27 -9.66 -1.67
CA SER A 132 -14.50 -8.81 -2.59
C SER A 132 -15.36 -8.37 -3.76
N THR A 133 -15.76 -7.11 -3.78
CA THR A 133 -16.31 -6.42 -4.96
C THR A 133 -15.21 -6.14 -5.99
N ALA A 134 -14.34 -7.13 -6.26
CA ALA A 134 -13.34 -7.00 -7.31
C ALA A 134 -14.03 -6.84 -8.67
N ALA A 135 -13.58 -5.86 -9.45
CA ALA A 135 -14.05 -5.65 -10.80
C ALA A 135 -13.64 -6.83 -11.69
N TYR A 136 -14.62 -7.51 -12.27
CA TYR A 136 -14.41 -8.54 -13.27
C TYR A 136 -14.65 -7.96 -14.67
N ILE A 137 -13.78 -8.28 -15.59
CA ILE A 137 -13.93 -7.96 -17.01
C ILE A 137 -14.34 -9.25 -17.72
N ASP A 138 -15.59 -9.30 -18.23
CA ASP A 138 -16.08 -10.43 -19.03
C ASP A 138 -15.66 -10.27 -20.49
N ILE A 139 -15.12 -11.32 -21.06
CA ILE A 139 -14.50 -11.31 -22.39
C ILE A 139 -15.26 -12.25 -23.32
N ARG A 140 -15.74 -11.74 -24.46
CA ARG A 140 -16.46 -12.51 -25.48
C ARG A 140 -15.55 -12.92 -26.64
N GLU A 141 -15.66 -14.17 -27.08
CA GLU A 141 -15.05 -14.64 -28.33
C GLU A 141 -15.94 -14.31 -29.53
N ASP A 142 -15.37 -13.64 -30.51
CA ASP A 142 -15.98 -13.51 -31.83
C ASP A 142 -15.39 -14.60 -32.74
N VAL A 143 -16.14 -15.68 -32.94
CA VAL A 143 -15.74 -16.72 -33.91
C VAL A 143 -16.18 -16.22 -35.30
N GLY A 144 -15.26 -15.55 -35.97
CA GLY A 144 -15.42 -15.14 -37.35
C GLY A 144 -15.56 -16.34 -38.26
N THR A 145 -16.79 -16.74 -38.57
CA THR A 145 -17.06 -17.57 -39.74
C THR A 145 -17.31 -16.66 -40.93
N GLY A 146 -16.31 -16.53 -41.79
CA GLY A 146 -16.52 -16.00 -43.12
C GLY A 146 -17.50 -16.89 -43.91
N SER A 147 -18.69 -16.41 -44.16
CA SER A 147 -19.45 -16.51 -45.42
C SER A 147 -20.86 -15.91 -45.27
N THR A 148 -21.16 -15.03 -46.18
CA THR A 148 -22.46 -14.42 -46.40
C THR A 148 -23.49 -15.48 -46.85
N SER A 149 -24.48 -15.80 -46.03
CA SER A 149 -25.79 -16.26 -46.48
C SER A 149 -26.83 -15.98 -45.40
N LYS A 150 -27.90 -15.29 -45.83
CA LYS A 150 -29.09 -14.97 -45.04
C LYS A 150 -29.77 -16.26 -44.56
N LEU A 151 -29.86 -16.47 -43.25
CA LEU A 151 -30.74 -17.44 -42.63
C LEU A 151 -31.27 -16.92 -41.28
N PRO A 152 -32.43 -17.37 -40.79
CA PRO A 152 -33.25 -16.70 -39.77
C PRO A 152 -32.61 -16.72 -38.37
N LEU A 153 -33.00 -15.75 -37.55
CA LEU A 153 -32.42 -15.32 -36.27
C LEU A 153 -32.42 -16.33 -35.11
N GLU A 154 -32.85 -17.60 -35.31
CA GLU A 154 -33.03 -18.53 -34.16
C GLU A 154 -32.13 -19.77 -34.15
N ALA A 155 -31.16 -19.94 -35.04
CA ALA A 155 -30.47 -21.23 -35.17
C ALA A 155 -28.92 -21.17 -35.23
N LYS A 156 -28.24 -20.15 -34.72
CA LYS A 156 -26.76 -20.16 -34.60
C LYS A 156 -26.27 -19.47 -33.36
N CYS A 157 -26.73 -19.87 -32.19
CA CYS A 157 -26.00 -19.63 -30.94
C CYS A 157 -25.00 -20.77 -30.75
N GLY A 158 -23.91 -20.76 -31.50
CA GLY A 158 -22.71 -21.51 -31.15
C GLY A 158 -22.34 -21.07 -29.73
N LYS A 159 -22.02 -22.01 -28.83
CA LYS A 159 -21.66 -21.76 -27.45
C LYS A 159 -20.49 -20.75 -27.43
N MET A 160 -20.79 -19.46 -27.33
CA MET A 160 -19.80 -18.44 -27.01
C MET A 160 -19.35 -18.71 -25.58
N SER A 161 -18.12 -19.12 -25.35
CA SER A 161 -17.57 -19.21 -24.02
C SER A 161 -17.16 -17.80 -23.60
N ILE A 162 -17.93 -17.20 -22.71
CA ILE A 162 -17.60 -15.94 -22.09
C ILE A 162 -16.55 -16.25 -21.02
N LYS A 163 -15.34 -15.73 -21.17
CA LYS A 163 -14.29 -15.86 -20.16
C LYS A 163 -14.25 -14.56 -19.34
N ARG A 164 -14.51 -14.68 -18.05
CA ARG A 164 -14.36 -13.58 -17.10
C ARG A 164 -12.89 -13.49 -16.69
N MET A 165 -12.28 -12.32 -16.83
CA MET A 165 -10.92 -12.05 -16.36
C MET A 165 -10.92 -10.83 -15.47
N ARG A 166 -10.17 -10.95 -14.38
CA ARG A 166 -9.88 -9.82 -13.47
C ARG A 166 -8.76 -8.97 -14.04
N ILE A 167 -8.66 -7.73 -13.59
CA ILE A 167 -7.58 -6.80 -13.99
C ILE A 167 -6.19 -7.42 -13.81
N PRO A 168 -5.87 -8.11 -12.69
CA PRO A 168 -4.59 -8.80 -12.53
C PRO A 168 -4.33 -9.90 -13.57
N GLU A 169 -5.36 -10.63 -14.00
CA GLU A 169 -5.21 -11.68 -15.02
C GLU A 169 -4.91 -11.09 -16.40
N ILE A 170 -5.47 -9.92 -16.69
CA ILE A 170 -5.19 -9.18 -17.92
C ILE A 170 -3.75 -8.62 -17.89
N ALA A 171 -3.37 -8.00 -16.79
CA ALA A 171 -2.01 -7.45 -16.61
C ALA A 171 -0.93 -8.54 -16.64
N ALA A 172 -1.27 -9.76 -16.19
CA ALA A 172 -0.35 -10.89 -16.23
C ALA A 172 0.15 -11.21 -17.65
N GLU A 173 -0.63 -10.92 -18.69
CA GLU A 173 -0.21 -11.11 -20.09
C GLU A 173 0.98 -10.19 -20.44
N VAL A 174 1.03 -8.98 -19.89
CA VAL A 174 2.19 -8.09 -20.05
C VAL A 174 3.43 -8.69 -19.37
N PHE A 175 3.28 -9.18 -18.13
CA PHE A 175 4.37 -9.83 -17.42
C PHE A 175 4.87 -11.10 -18.12
N VAL A 176 3.96 -11.92 -18.67
CA VAL A 176 4.32 -13.10 -19.48
C VAL A 176 5.11 -12.68 -20.72
N TYR A 177 4.68 -11.61 -21.39
CA TYR A 177 5.40 -11.10 -22.56
C TYR A 177 6.82 -10.65 -22.18
N LEU A 178 6.97 -9.83 -21.14
CA LEU A 178 8.27 -9.36 -20.64
C LEU A 178 9.18 -10.53 -20.26
N LYS A 179 8.64 -11.51 -19.53
CA LYS A 179 9.36 -12.73 -19.14
C LYS A 179 9.90 -13.47 -20.35
N ASN A 180 9.03 -13.72 -21.33
CA ASN A 180 9.40 -14.44 -22.56
C ASN A 180 10.51 -13.69 -23.36
N GLN A 181 10.48 -12.34 -23.38
CA GLN A 181 11.54 -11.56 -24.03
C GLN A 181 12.89 -11.74 -23.29
N ALA A 182 12.85 -11.67 -21.96
CA ALA A 182 14.04 -11.82 -21.14
C ALA A 182 14.63 -13.24 -21.24
N GLU A 183 13.82 -14.28 -21.13
CA GLU A 183 14.23 -15.68 -21.26
C GLU A 183 14.84 -16.00 -22.63
N LYS A 184 14.26 -15.45 -23.72
CA LYS A 184 14.82 -15.61 -25.07
C LYS A 184 16.18 -14.96 -25.22
N GLN A 185 16.38 -13.74 -24.69
CA GLN A 185 17.66 -13.03 -24.82
C GLN A 185 18.74 -13.57 -23.88
N LEU A 186 18.36 -13.96 -22.66
CA LEU A 186 19.30 -14.47 -21.66
C LEU A 186 19.52 -15.98 -21.78
N LYS A 187 18.68 -16.67 -22.56
CA LYS A 187 18.72 -18.14 -22.78
C LYS A 187 18.65 -18.94 -21.46
N THR A 188 17.91 -18.42 -20.49
CA THR A 188 17.74 -19.04 -19.18
C THR A 188 16.33 -18.79 -18.67
N ASN A 189 15.84 -19.67 -17.79
CA ASN A 189 14.56 -19.49 -17.12
C ASN A 189 14.67 -18.39 -16.07
N ILE A 190 13.68 -17.49 -16.02
CA ILE A 190 13.64 -16.36 -15.10
C ILE A 190 12.42 -16.50 -14.22
N THR A 191 12.67 -16.69 -12.93
CA THR A 191 11.61 -16.87 -11.95
C THR A 191 11.52 -15.71 -10.95
N LYS A 192 12.61 -14.97 -10.71
CA LYS A 192 12.68 -13.95 -9.66
C LYS A 192 12.63 -12.54 -10.22
N ALA A 193 11.82 -11.68 -9.61
CA ALA A 193 11.68 -10.29 -10.03
C ALA A 193 11.53 -9.32 -8.87
N VAL A 194 12.07 -8.10 -9.05
CA VAL A 194 11.67 -6.89 -8.32
C VAL A 194 10.80 -6.06 -9.27
N ILE A 195 9.63 -5.63 -8.81
CA ILE A 195 8.63 -4.95 -9.64
C ILE A 195 8.34 -3.59 -9.05
N THR A 196 8.22 -2.56 -9.90
CA THR A 196 7.92 -1.21 -9.45
C THR A 196 6.42 -0.92 -9.45
N VAL A 197 6.02 -0.08 -8.51
CA VAL A 197 4.65 0.41 -8.36
C VAL A 197 4.68 1.91 -8.03
N PRO A 198 3.65 2.69 -8.38
CA PRO A 198 3.53 4.07 -7.92
C PRO A 198 3.59 4.17 -6.39
N ALA A 199 4.20 5.22 -5.86
CA ALA A 199 4.38 5.40 -4.42
C ALA A 199 3.05 5.47 -3.67
N HIS A 200 2.03 6.08 -4.29
CA HIS A 200 0.69 6.24 -3.73
C HIS A 200 -0.23 5.02 -3.91
N PHE A 201 0.24 3.93 -4.55
CA PHE A 201 -0.57 2.72 -4.65
C PHE A 201 -0.93 2.19 -3.26
N ASN A 202 -2.23 2.00 -3.04
CA ASN A 202 -2.73 1.32 -1.86
C ASN A 202 -2.42 -0.19 -1.94
N ASP A 203 -2.60 -0.90 -0.84
CA ASP A 203 -2.26 -2.34 -0.78
C ASP A 203 -3.14 -3.21 -1.69
N ALA A 204 -4.37 -2.79 -2.00
CA ALA A 204 -5.20 -3.49 -2.98
C ALA A 204 -4.51 -3.47 -4.35
N ALA A 205 -4.09 -2.29 -4.81
CA ALA A 205 -3.39 -2.14 -6.08
C ALA A 205 -2.03 -2.87 -6.08
N ARG A 206 -1.25 -2.76 -4.99
CA ARG A 206 0.01 -3.51 -4.81
C ARG A 206 -0.21 -5.02 -4.86
N GLY A 207 -1.25 -5.52 -4.15
CA GLY A 207 -1.63 -6.93 -4.14
C GLY A 207 -2.06 -7.42 -5.52
N GLU A 208 -2.74 -6.61 -6.31
CA GLU A 208 -3.13 -6.94 -7.68
C GLU A 208 -1.93 -7.03 -8.64
N VAL A 209 -0.94 -6.12 -8.51
CA VAL A 209 0.33 -6.21 -9.26
C VAL A 209 1.09 -7.49 -8.89
N MET A 210 1.20 -7.78 -7.59
CA MET A 210 1.84 -9.00 -7.11
C MET A 210 1.14 -10.26 -7.64
N LEU A 211 -0.20 -10.27 -7.64
CA LEU A 211 -1.00 -11.36 -8.18
C LEU A 211 -0.77 -11.53 -9.68
N ALA A 212 -0.75 -10.43 -10.45
CA ALA A 212 -0.48 -10.47 -11.88
C ALA A 212 0.90 -11.06 -12.20
N ALA A 213 1.94 -10.66 -11.45
CA ALA A 213 3.28 -11.20 -11.59
C ALA A 213 3.37 -12.69 -11.22
N LYS A 214 2.69 -13.11 -10.13
CA LYS A 214 2.60 -14.53 -9.73
C LYS A 214 1.88 -15.38 -10.79
N ILE A 215 0.80 -14.87 -11.40
CA ILE A 215 0.11 -15.55 -12.51
C ILE A 215 1.08 -15.73 -13.71
N ALA A 216 1.95 -14.77 -13.97
CA ALA A 216 2.97 -14.86 -15.00
C ALA A 216 4.13 -15.80 -14.64
N GLY A 217 4.14 -16.37 -13.44
CA GLY A 217 5.16 -17.30 -12.96
C GLY A 217 6.42 -16.62 -12.43
N PHE A 218 6.29 -15.41 -11.88
CA PHE A 218 7.35 -14.75 -11.12
C PHE A 218 7.19 -15.00 -9.62
N GLU A 219 8.29 -15.28 -8.95
CA GLU A 219 8.51 -15.08 -7.54
C GLU A 219 8.88 -13.61 -7.34
N VAL A 220 7.97 -12.83 -6.76
CA VAL A 220 8.21 -11.40 -6.51
C VAL A 220 9.06 -11.27 -5.25
N LEU A 221 10.33 -10.88 -5.43
CA LEU A 221 11.26 -10.67 -4.32
C LEU A 221 10.94 -9.41 -3.53
N ARG A 222 10.45 -8.36 -4.23
CA ARG A 222 10.04 -7.09 -3.64
C ARG A 222 9.19 -6.28 -4.60
N LEU A 223 8.19 -5.54 -4.06
CA LEU A 223 7.60 -4.38 -4.71
C LEU A 223 8.31 -3.12 -4.21
N ILE A 224 8.73 -2.26 -5.14
CA ILE A 224 9.45 -1.01 -4.83
C ILE A 224 8.70 0.17 -5.45
N ALA A 225 8.60 1.29 -4.72
CA ALA A 225 8.01 2.50 -5.27
C ALA A 225 8.85 3.07 -6.43
N GLU A 226 8.21 3.49 -7.53
CA GLU A 226 8.88 4.02 -8.73
C GLU A 226 9.89 5.13 -8.40
N PRO A 227 9.53 6.20 -7.64
CA PRO A 227 10.48 7.24 -7.30
C PRO A 227 11.64 6.73 -6.44
N THR A 228 11.38 5.74 -5.60
CA THR A 228 12.43 5.13 -4.77
C THR A 228 13.39 4.29 -5.61
N ALA A 229 12.88 3.54 -6.59
CA ALA A 229 13.72 2.80 -7.54
C ALA A 229 14.61 3.75 -8.34
N ALA A 230 14.03 4.85 -8.85
CA ALA A 230 14.78 5.84 -9.60
C ALA A 230 15.90 6.48 -8.77
N ALA A 231 15.60 6.90 -7.54
CA ALA A 231 16.60 7.46 -6.63
C ALA A 231 17.71 6.46 -6.28
N TYR A 232 17.33 5.18 -6.12
CA TYR A 232 18.29 4.11 -5.89
C TYR A 232 19.30 3.99 -7.04
N ALA A 233 18.82 4.01 -8.29
CA ALA A 233 19.70 4.03 -9.46
C ALA A 233 20.60 5.27 -9.47
N TYR A 234 20.03 6.42 -9.14
CA TYR A 234 20.73 7.70 -9.19
C TYR A 234 21.82 7.82 -8.11
N GLY A 235 21.52 7.43 -6.90
CA GLY A 235 22.46 7.47 -5.78
C GLY A 235 23.63 6.48 -5.95
N LEU A 236 23.36 5.28 -6.41
CA LEU A 236 24.40 4.28 -6.68
C LEU A 236 25.35 4.70 -7.81
N ASN A 237 24.83 5.34 -8.85
CA ASN A 237 25.67 5.81 -9.96
C ASN A 237 26.57 6.97 -9.56
N LYS A 238 26.10 7.89 -8.74
CA LYS A 238 26.82 9.11 -8.38
C LYS A 238 27.46 9.10 -6.99
N ASN A 239 27.14 8.09 -6.17
CA ASN A 239 27.61 7.99 -4.77
C ASN A 239 27.36 9.28 -3.98
N GLN A 240 26.18 9.93 -4.21
CA GLN A 240 25.82 11.20 -3.61
C GLN A 240 24.99 10.97 -2.35
N ASN A 241 25.43 11.56 -1.25
CA ASN A 241 24.62 11.71 -0.04
C ASN A 241 23.83 13.02 -0.13
N GLY A 242 22.66 13.08 0.50
CA GLY A 242 21.84 14.29 0.56
C GLY A 242 20.35 14.02 0.56
N CYS A 243 19.58 15.10 0.64
CA CYS A 243 18.13 15.07 0.57
C CYS A 243 17.65 15.48 -0.83
N TYR A 244 16.85 14.65 -1.46
CA TYR A 244 16.44 14.85 -2.85
C TYR A 244 14.92 14.78 -2.98
N LEU A 245 14.39 15.64 -3.84
CA LEU A 245 13.02 15.53 -4.33
C LEU A 245 13.04 14.71 -5.62
N VAL A 246 12.40 13.56 -5.63
CA VAL A 246 12.20 12.74 -6.83
C VAL A 246 10.85 13.10 -7.42
N TYR A 247 10.86 13.62 -8.65
CA TYR A 247 9.69 14.07 -9.39
C TYR A 247 9.48 13.14 -10.57
N ASP A 248 8.52 12.24 -10.45
CA ASP A 248 8.19 11.25 -11.47
C ASP A 248 6.87 11.63 -12.17
N LEU A 249 6.96 12.16 -13.38
CA LEU A 249 5.81 12.41 -14.23
C LEU A 249 5.83 11.41 -15.38
N GLY A 250 5.14 10.30 -15.15
CA GLY A 250 4.99 9.21 -16.09
C GLY A 250 3.94 9.50 -17.18
N GLY A 251 3.50 8.42 -17.87
CA GLY A 251 2.44 8.54 -18.86
C GLY A 251 1.06 8.74 -18.25
N GLY A 252 0.79 8.16 -17.09
CA GLY A 252 -0.55 8.16 -16.49
C GLY A 252 -0.61 8.51 -15.01
N THR A 253 0.53 8.60 -14.34
CA THR A 253 0.61 8.94 -12.92
C THR A 253 1.67 10.00 -12.70
N PHE A 254 1.47 10.81 -11.67
CA PHE A 254 2.44 11.71 -11.11
C PHE A 254 2.77 11.26 -9.68
N ASP A 255 4.03 11.03 -9.41
CA ASP A 255 4.55 10.66 -8.11
C ASP A 255 5.67 11.61 -7.69
N VAL A 256 5.70 11.99 -6.41
CA VAL A 256 6.77 12.76 -5.83
C VAL A 256 7.16 12.18 -4.48
N SER A 257 8.47 12.10 -4.22
CA SER A 257 8.98 11.62 -2.94
C SER A 257 10.15 12.49 -2.47
N ILE A 258 10.21 12.71 -1.16
CA ILE A 258 11.38 13.28 -0.52
C ILE A 258 12.20 12.13 0.05
N LEU A 259 13.44 12.02 -0.40
CA LEU A 259 14.36 10.96 0.00
C LEU A 259 15.62 11.53 0.62
N ASN A 260 16.06 10.91 1.71
CA ASN A 260 17.38 11.10 2.28
C ASN A 260 18.29 9.93 1.86
N ILE A 261 19.44 10.24 1.31
CA ILE A 261 20.44 9.27 0.88
C ILE A 261 21.70 9.49 1.72
N GLN A 262 22.07 8.51 2.54
CA GLN A 262 23.26 8.55 3.39
C GLN A 262 23.97 7.20 3.37
N GLU A 263 25.25 7.18 2.97
CA GLU A 263 26.12 6.00 2.99
C GLU A 263 25.47 4.74 2.34
N GLY A 264 24.70 4.94 1.28
CA GLY A 264 23.99 3.84 0.59
C GLY A 264 22.66 3.45 1.25
N ILE A 265 22.22 4.14 2.29
CA ILE A 265 20.90 3.98 2.89
C ILE A 265 19.95 4.99 2.24
N PHE A 266 18.83 4.49 1.73
CA PHE A 266 17.78 5.27 1.07
C PHE A 266 16.55 5.31 1.98
N GLN A 267 16.27 6.46 2.56
CA GLN A 267 15.11 6.66 3.44
C GLN A 267 14.08 7.56 2.77
N VAL A 268 12.88 7.04 2.54
CA VAL A 268 11.72 7.85 2.14
C VAL A 268 11.23 8.63 3.34
N ILE A 269 11.23 9.97 3.26
CA ILE A 269 10.75 10.85 4.33
C ILE A 269 9.26 11.15 4.15
N ALA A 270 8.87 11.47 2.91
CA ALA A 270 7.48 11.72 2.54
C ALA A 270 7.23 11.34 1.09
N THR A 271 5.99 11.06 0.76
CA THR A 271 5.53 10.77 -0.62
C THR A 271 4.17 11.38 -0.85
N ASN A 272 3.96 11.92 -2.06
CA ASN A 272 2.72 12.49 -2.55
C ASN A 272 2.55 12.16 -4.04
N GLY A 273 1.37 12.37 -4.62
CA GLY A 273 1.16 12.11 -6.05
C GLY A 273 -0.29 12.23 -6.48
N ASP A 274 -0.50 12.05 -7.79
CA ASP A 274 -1.82 11.98 -8.42
C ASP A 274 -1.83 10.82 -9.42
N ASN A 275 -2.64 9.82 -9.16
CA ASN A 275 -2.75 8.61 -9.99
C ASN A 275 -3.60 8.81 -11.27
N MET A 276 -4.12 10.01 -11.46
CA MET A 276 -4.94 10.40 -12.62
C MET A 276 -4.31 11.53 -13.46
N LEU A 277 -3.03 11.84 -13.20
CA LEU A 277 -2.30 12.90 -13.89
C LEU A 277 -1.00 12.37 -14.50
N GLY A 278 -0.81 12.58 -15.81
CA GLY A 278 0.41 12.17 -16.52
C GLY A 278 0.47 12.68 -17.94
N GLY A 279 1.40 12.14 -18.71
CA GLY A 279 1.60 12.47 -20.12
C GLY A 279 0.39 12.23 -21.02
N ASP A 280 -0.45 11.24 -20.67
CA ASP A 280 -1.69 10.94 -21.39
C ASP A 280 -2.73 12.06 -21.20
N ASP A 281 -2.76 12.72 -20.03
CA ASP A 281 -3.65 13.86 -19.76
C ASP A 281 -3.19 15.10 -20.50
N ILE A 282 -1.87 15.28 -20.67
CA ILE A 282 -1.31 16.29 -21.57
C ILE A 282 -1.76 16.03 -23.01
N ASP A 283 -1.74 14.77 -23.48
CA ASP A 283 -2.22 14.39 -24.81
C ASP A 283 -3.70 14.71 -25.00
N VAL A 284 -4.53 14.52 -23.98
CA VAL A 284 -5.96 14.86 -23.99
C VAL A 284 -6.15 16.38 -24.13
N VAL A 285 -5.41 17.20 -23.38
CA VAL A 285 -5.48 18.68 -23.48
C VAL A 285 -5.11 19.16 -24.88
N ILE A 286 -4.02 18.62 -25.45
CA ILE A 286 -3.61 18.92 -26.81
C ILE A 286 -4.67 18.44 -27.81
N THR A 287 -5.25 17.26 -27.64
CA THR A 287 -6.32 16.75 -28.50
C THR A 287 -7.52 17.69 -28.53
N GLN A 288 -7.97 18.16 -27.35
CA GLN A 288 -9.06 19.14 -27.27
C GLN A 288 -8.74 20.44 -28.01
N TYR A 289 -7.51 20.93 -27.88
CA TYR A 289 -7.05 22.10 -28.62
C TYR A 289 -7.09 21.84 -30.14
N LEU A 290 -6.61 20.70 -30.62
CA LEU A 290 -6.62 20.32 -32.03
C LEU A 290 -8.04 20.21 -32.58
N CYS A 291 -8.95 19.56 -31.85
CA CYS A 291 -10.37 19.47 -32.24
C CYS A 291 -11.00 20.87 -32.39
N ASN A 292 -10.77 21.73 -31.40
CA ASN A 292 -11.38 23.09 -31.40
C ASN A 292 -10.76 24.04 -32.41
N LYS A 293 -9.45 23.97 -32.64
CA LYS A 293 -8.73 24.90 -33.49
C LYS A 293 -8.78 24.55 -34.98
N PHE A 294 -8.74 23.24 -35.27
CA PHE A 294 -8.62 22.75 -36.64
C PHE A 294 -9.83 21.89 -37.08
N ASP A 295 -10.92 21.91 -36.30
CA ASP A 295 -12.17 21.15 -36.54
C ASP A 295 -11.95 19.64 -36.77
N LEU A 296 -11.03 19.05 -36.01
CA LEU A 296 -10.73 17.63 -36.10
C LEU A 296 -11.71 16.81 -35.26
N PRO A 297 -12.03 15.57 -35.68
CA PRO A 297 -12.87 14.68 -34.87
C PRO A 297 -12.13 14.28 -33.61
N ASN A 298 -12.84 14.17 -32.49
CA ASN A 298 -12.28 13.58 -31.26
C ASN A 298 -12.17 12.05 -31.45
N SER A 299 -11.02 11.62 -31.93
CA SER A 299 -10.74 10.24 -32.33
C SER A 299 -9.38 9.77 -31.81
N ILE A 300 -9.14 8.47 -31.89
CA ILE A 300 -7.84 7.85 -31.55
C ILE A 300 -6.73 8.42 -32.44
N ASP A 301 -7.01 8.69 -33.71
CA ASP A 301 -6.03 9.25 -34.64
C ASP A 301 -5.63 10.68 -34.23
N THR A 302 -6.58 11.51 -33.81
CA THR A 302 -6.31 12.85 -33.30
C THR A 302 -5.50 12.81 -31.98
N LEU A 303 -5.77 11.84 -31.10
CA LEU A 303 -4.98 11.62 -29.89
C LEU A 303 -3.53 11.21 -30.22
N GLN A 304 -3.34 10.33 -31.20
CA GLN A 304 -1.99 9.95 -31.67
C GLN A 304 -1.25 11.15 -32.30
N LEU A 305 -1.98 11.99 -33.02
CA LEU A 305 -1.43 13.22 -33.57
C LEU A 305 -1.02 14.21 -32.48
N ALA A 306 -1.84 14.36 -31.42
CA ALA A 306 -1.52 15.17 -30.25
C ALA A 306 -0.27 14.68 -29.53
N LYS A 307 -0.16 13.36 -29.31
CA LYS A 307 1.05 12.74 -28.75
C LYS A 307 2.28 13.03 -29.59
N LYS A 308 2.19 12.86 -30.91
CA LYS A 308 3.28 13.17 -31.84
C LYS A 308 3.67 14.64 -31.82
N ALA A 309 2.69 15.55 -31.71
CA ALA A 309 2.93 16.97 -31.56
C ALA A 309 3.68 17.29 -30.28
N LYS A 310 3.22 16.74 -29.12
CA LYS A 310 3.89 16.86 -27.82
C LYS A 310 5.36 16.42 -27.89
N GLU A 311 5.60 15.20 -28.37
CA GLU A 311 6.94 14.63 -28.49
C GLU A 311 7.85 15.45 -29.42
N THR A 312 7.29 15.95 -30.53
CA THR A 312 8.06 16.81 -31.47
C THR A 312 8.40 18.16 -30.86
N LEU A 313 7.45 18.81 -30.20
CA LEU A 313 7.61 20.14 -29.59
C LEU A 313 8.51 20.10 -28.32
N THR A 314 8.76 18.96 -27.77
CA THR A 314 9.79 18.76 -26.72
C THR A 314 11.20 19.11 -27.23
N TYR A 315 11.48 18.88 -28.52
CA TYR A 315 12.81 19.06 -29.11
C TYR A 315 12.85 20.11 -30.24
N LYS A 316 11.68 20.55 -30.76
CA LYS A 316 11.57 21.49 -31.88
C LYS A 316 10.62 22.63 -31.53
N ASP A 317 10.81 23.77 -32.12
CA ASP A 317 9.98 24.96 -31.88
C ASP A 317 8.61 24.88 -32.54
N SER A 318 8.42 24.04 -33.56
CA SER A 318 7.16 23.87 -34.26
C SER A 318 6.89 22.43 -34.67
N PHE A 319 5.61 22.07 -34.66
CA PHE A 319 5.08 20.85 -35.26
C PHE A 319 4.13 21.23 -36.38
N ASN A 320 4.40 20.70 -37.58
CA ASN A 320 3.59 20.93 -38.77
C ASN A 320 3.07 19.59 -39.30
N ASN A 321 1.78 19.54 -39.61
CA ASN A 321 1.14 18.39 -40.23
C ASN A 321 0.00 18.89 -41.12
N ASP A 322 0.11 18.64 -42.42
CA ASP A 322 -0.82 19.15 -43.45
C ASP A 322 -1.07 20.66 -43.27
N ASN A 323 -2.33 21.06 -43.00
CA ASN A 323 -2.72 22.46 -42.80
C ASN A 323 -2.64 22.91 -41.33
N MET A 324 -2.02 22.13 -40.45
CA MET A 324 -1.91 22.43 -39.02
C MET A 324 -0.49 22.83 -38.65
N SER A 325 -0.38 23.87 -37.85
CA SER A 325 0.87 24.29 -37.24
C SER A 325 0.67 24.62 -35.78
N ILE A 326 1.47 24.02 -34.92
CA ILE A 326 1.53 24.30 -33.47
C ILE A 326 2.96 24.63 -33.13
N ASN A 327 3.17 25.66 -32.33
CA ASN A 327 4.49 26.00 -31.80
C ASN A 327 4.64 25.63 -30.33
N LYS A 328 5.88 25.68 -29.85
CA LYS A 328 6.24 25.37 -28.48
C LYS A 328 5.51 26.26 -27.46
N GLN A 329 5.33 27.56 -27.74
CA GLN A 329 4.63 28.46 -26.84
C GLN A 329 3.16 28.06 -26.59
N ILE A 330 2.47 27.60 -27.65
CA ILE A 330 1.10 27.10 -27.51
C ILE A 330 1.07 25.84 -26.62
N LEU A 331 2.00 24.91 -26.84
CA LEU A 331 2.11 23.74 -25.99
C LEU A 331 2.29 24.15 -24.53
N GLU A 332 3.26 25.04 -24.25
CA GLU A 332 3.56 25.49 -22.88
C GLU A 332 2.36 26.15 -22.21
N GLN A 333 1.61 27.00 -22.93
CA GLN A 333 0.38 27.61 -22.42
C GLN A 333 -0.72 26.59 -22.10
N LEU A 334 -0.86 25.57 -22.94
CA LEU A 334 -1.87 24.53 -22.74
C LEU A 334 -1.59 23.65 -21.51
N ILE A 335 -0.32 23.32 -21.26
CA ILE A 335 0.05 22.40 -20.22
C ILE A 335 0.44 23.07 -18.89
N LEU A 336 0.68 24.38 -18.87
CA LEU A 336 1.09 25.11 -17.66
C LEU A 336 0.19 24.84 -16.45
N PRO A 337 -1.16 24.83 -16.55
CA PRO A 337 -2.00 24.54 -15.39
C PRO A 337 -1.78 23.13 -14.80
N LEU A 338 -1.49 22.14 -15.66
CA LEU A 338 -1.16 20.78 -15.20
C LEU A 338 0.19 20.74 -14.49
N VAL A 339 1.18 21.46 -15.03
CA VAL A 339 2.53 21.55 -14.42
C VAL A 339 2.46 22.29 -13.08
N GLU A 340 1.72 23.38 -12.96
CA GLU A 340 1.51 24.09 -11.70
C GLU A 340 0.85 23.21 -10.65
N HIS A 341 -0.12 22.38 -11.06
CA HIS A 341 -0.76 21.43 -10.15
C HIS A 341 0.25 20.40 -9.59
N THR A 342 1.11 19.84 -10.44
CA THR A 342 2.16 18.90 -9.98
C THR A 342 3.17 19.56 -9.05
N ILE A 343 3.52 20.84 -9.29
CA ILE A 343 4.42 21.60 -8.41
C ILE A 343 3.78 21.86 -7.05
N ASN A 344 2.49 22.13 -6.99
CA ASN A 344 1.79 22.31 -5.72
C ASN A 344 1.79 21.01 -4.90
N ILE A 345 1.52 19.87 -5.52
CA ILE A 345 1.63 18.56 -4.88
C ILE A 345 3.07 18.33 -4.36
N ALA A 346 4.08 18.73 -5.13
CA ALA A 346 5.48 18.60 -4.72
C ALA A 346 5.82 19.49 -3.51
N LYS A 347 5.28 20.69 -3.44
CA LYS A 347 5.42 21.59 -2.28
C LYS A 347 4.74 21.00 -1.02
N GLU A 348 3.53 20.48 -1.17
CA GLU A 348 2.81 19.79 -0.09
C GLU A 348 3.62 18.59 0.43
N CYS A 349 4.23 17.81 -0.47
CA CYS A 349 5.11 16.71 -0.08
C CYS A 349 6.31 17.19 0.73
N LEU A 350 6.91 18.31 0.35
CA LEU A 350 8.03 18.91 1.07
C LEU A 350 7.59 19.41 2.47
N GLU A 351 6.42 20.01 2.59
CA GLU A 351 5.81 20.41 3.87
C GLU A 351 5.56 19.20 4.78
N GLN A 352 5.02 18.11 4.24
CA GLN A 352 4.81 16.85 4.97
C GLN A 352 6.13 16.23 5.47
N ALA A 353 7.22 16.43 4.73
CA ALA A 353 8.56 16.04 5.13
C ALA A 353 9.18 16.94 6.23
N GLY A 354 8.49 18.00 6.66
CA GLY A 354 9.02 18.99 7.61
C GLY A 354 9.90 20.07 6.97
N ASN A 355 9.75 20.31 5.67
CA ASN A 355 10.52 21.29 4.90
C ASN A 355 12.04 21.11 5.01
N PRO A 356 12.60 19.91 4.78
CA PRO A 356 14.04 19.74 4.77
C PRO A 356 14.68 20.56 3.63
N ASN A 357 15.92 20.96 3.82
CA ASN A 357 16.70 21.49 2.70
C ASN A 357 16.96 20.38 1.70
N ILE A 358 16.50 20.55 0.45
CA ILE A 358 16.77 19.61 -0.63
C ILE A 358 18.02 20.01 -1.39
N ASP A 359 18.86 19.03 -1.75
CA ASP A 359 20.11 19.23 -2.49
C ASP A 359 19.88 19.20 -4.01
N GLY A 360 18.72 18.71 -4.46
CA GLY A 360 18.38 18.68 -5.87
C GLY A 360 17.03 18.03 -6.15
N VAL A 361 16.57 18.17 -7.40
CA VAL A 361 15.39 17.48 -7.93
C VAL A 361 15.83 16.45 -8.95
N ILE A 362 15.43 15.21 -8.77
CA ILE A 362 15.66 14.09 -9.70
C ILE A 362 14.43 13.95 -10.61
N LEU A 363 14.63 14.06 -11.91
CA LEU A 363 13.56 13.89 -12.90
C LEU A 363 13.42 12.45 -13.36
N VAL A 364 12.18 11.96 -13.34
CA VAL A 364 11.79 10.62 -13.74
C VAL A 364 10.52 10.67 -14.58
N GLY A 365 10.34 9.67 -15.46
CA GLY A 365 9.19 9.59 -16.35
C GLY A 365 9.34 10.42 -17.62
N GLY A 366 8.86 9.87 -18.74
CA GLY A 366 9.07 10.45 -20.08
C GLY A 366 8.48 11.84 -20.28
N ALA A 367 7.41 12.20 -19.55
CA ALA A 367 6.80 13.53 -19.64
C ALA A 367 7.71 14.64 -19.07
N THR A 368 8.63 14.33 -18.16
CA THR A 368 9.62 15.30 -17.62
C THR A 368 10.63 15.80 -18.65
N ARG A 369 10.67 15.21 -19.83
CA ARG A 369 11.48 15.69 -20.95
C ARG A 369 11.00 17.04 -21.49
N ILE A 370 9.74 17.44 -21.23
CA ILE A 370 9.17 18.72 -21.65
C ILE A 370 9.91 19.86 -20.94
N PRO A 371 10.57 20.80 -21.67
CA PRO A 371 11.43 21.81 -21.06
C PRO A 371 10.74 22.68 -20.02
N LEU A 372 9.47 23.04 -20.24
CA LEU A 372 8.67 23.83 -19.29
C LEU A 372 8.69 23.26 -17.87
N ILE A 373 8.62 21.93 -17.74
CA ILE A 373 8.61 21.26 -16.42
C ILE A 373 9.91 21.55 -15.66
N LYS A 374 11.04 21.46 -16.35
CA LYS A 374 12.36 21.77 -15.78
C LYS A 374 12.46 23.21 -15.32
N ASP A 375 11.99 24.12 -16.15
CA ASP A 375 12.03 25.56 -15.89
C ASP A 375 11.15 25.93 -14.70
N GLU A 376 9.94 25.39 -14.62
CA GLU A 376 9.00 25.65 -13.53
C GLU A 376 9.47 25.02 -12.20
N LEU A 377 10.05 23.82 -12.22
CA LEU A 377 10.66 23.21 -11.05
C LEU A 377 11.84 24.02 -10.52
N TYR A 378 12.72 24.52 -11.42
CA TYR A 378 13.82 25.38 -11.01
C TYR A 378 13.31 26.70 -10.41
N LYS A 379 12.26 27.30 -10.98
CA LYS A 379 11.62 28.50 -10.41
C LYS A 379 11.04 28.25 -9.02
N ALA A 380 10.43 27.08 -8.82
CA ALA A 380 9.74 26.74 -7.58
C ALA A 380 10.71 26.41 -6.41
N PHE A 381 11.75 25.63 -6.68
CA PHE A 381 12.60 25.07 -5.63
C PHE A 381 13.99 25.72 -5.55
N LYS A 382 14.48 26.38 -6.61
CA LYS A 382 15.79 27.07 -6.67
C LYS A 382 16.99 26.16 -6.38
N VAL A 383 16.89 24.88 -6.76
CA VAL A 383 17.95 23.87 -6.65
C VAL A 383 18.23 23.24 -8.01
N ASP A 384 19.34 22.52 -8.11
CA ASP A 384 19.73 21.85 -9.34
C ASP A 384 18.73 20.77 -9.75
N ILE A 385 18.40 20.77 -11.05
CA ILE A 385 17.54 19.76 -11.64
C ILE A 385 18.42 18.67 -12.26
N LEU A 386 18.46 17.51 -11.62
CA LEU A 386 19.29 16.38 -12.00
C LEU A 386 18.59 15.52 -13.05
N SER A 387 19.20 15.37 -14.21
CA SER A 387 18.63 14.63 -15.36
C SER A 387 19.69 13.82 -16.12
N ASP A 388 20.73 13.34 -15.44
CA ASP A 388 21.88 12.64 -16.07
C ASP A 388 21.55 11.18 -16.40
N ILE A 389 20.54 10.60 -15.76
CA ILE A 389 19.98 9.30 -16.10
C ILE A 389 18.83 9.50 -17.07
N ASP A 390 18.71 8.62 -18.05
CA ASP A 390 17.56 8.59 -18.95
C ASP A 390 16.27 8.42 -18.13
N PRO A 391 15.36 9.41 -18.08
CA PRO A 391 14.19 9.38 -17.21
C PRO A 391 13.23 8.24 -17.51
N ASP A 392 13.26 7.67 -18.71
CA ASP A 392 12.47 6.50 -19.08
C ASP A 392 13.07 5.18 -18.56
N LYS A 393 14.34 5.19 -18.11
CA LYS A 393 15.05 3.98 -17.67
C LYS A 393 15.43 3.98 -16.20
N ALA A 394 15.39 5.13 -15.54
CA ALA A 394 15.83 5.26 -14.16
C ALA A 394 15.12 4.27 -13.23
N VAL A 395 13.82 4.11 -13.39
CA VAL A 395 12.98 3.21 -12.59
C VAL A 395 13.39 1.75 -12.76
N VAL A 396 13.45 1.27 -14.00
CA VAL A 396 13.85 -0.13 -14.26
C VAL A 396 15.30 -0.41 -13.87
N TRP A 397 16.19 0.59 -13.95
CA TRP A 397 17.58 0.45 -13.49
C TRP A 397 17.65 0.23 -11.99
N GLY A 398 16.90 1.02 -11.20
CA GLY A 398 16.82 0.85 -9.76
C GLY A 398 16.22 -0.50 -9.37
N ALA A 399 15.16 -0.92 -10.04
CA ALA A 399 14.55 -2.23 -9.82
C ALA A 399 15.53 -3.38 -10.12
N ALA A 400 16.30 -3.30 -11.22
CA ALA A 400 17.28 -4.32 -11.59
C ALA A 400 18.45 -4.38 -10.60
N LEU A 401 18.97 -3.22 -10.16
CA LEU A 401 20.01 -3.13 -9.13
C LEU A 401 19.52 -3.70 -7.79
N GLN A 402 18.26 -3.42 -7.42
CA GLN A 402 17.68 -4.00 -6.22
C GLN A 402 17.47 -5.51 -6.35
N ALA A 403 17.09 -6.00 -7.53
CA ALA A 403 16.99 -7.44 -7.80
C ALA A 403 18.34 -8.14 -7.64
N GLU A 404 19.41 -7.57 -8.18
CA GLU A 404 20.77 -8.07 -8.00
C GLU A 404 21.16 -8.11 -6.51
N ASN A 405 20.89 -7.05 -5.76
CA ASN A 405 21.20 -6.97 -4.33
C ASN A 405 20.49 -8.04 -3.50
N LEU A 406 19.24 -8.37 -3.82
CA LEU A 406 18.46 -9.36 -3.06
C LEU A 406 18.92 -10.80 -3.31
N ILE A 407 19.56 -11.08 -4.44
CA ILE A 407 20.09 -12.42 -4.75
C ILE A 407 21.60 -12.57 -4.48
N THR A 408 22.32 -11.44 -4.29
CA THR A 408 23.77 -11.43 -4.06
C THR A 408 24.06 -10.89 -2.66
N PRO A 409 24.38 -11.74 -1.67
CA PRO A 409 24.72 -11.27 -0.33
C PRO A 409 26.06 -10.53 -0.40
N ASN A 410 26.07 -9.22 -0.16
CA ASN A 410 27.24 -8.36 0.15
C ASN A 410 27.16 -6.94 -0.46
N THR A 411 25.98 -6.35 -0.51
CA THR A 411 25.84 -4.96 -0.97
C THR A 411 25.55 -4.02 0.23
N ASN A 412 26.25 -2.89 0.26
CA ASN A 412 26.17 -1.89 1.35
C ASN A 412 25.01 -0.91 1.19
N SER A 413 24.02 -1.19 0.34
CA SER A 413 22.87 -0.30 0.13
C SER A 413 21.58 -0.91 0.66
N LEU A 414 20.89 -0.21 1.56
CA LEU A 414 19.62 -0.61 2.16
C LEU A 414 18.53 0.38 1.75
N LEU A 415 17.46 -0.13 1.16
CA LEU A 415 16.26 0.64 0.89
C LEU A 415 15.32 0.54 2.09
N ILE A 416 14.90 1.69 2.61
CA ILE A 416 13.97 1.80 3.74
C ILE A 416 12.74 2.57 3.30
N ASP A 417 11.58 1.96 3.43
CA ASP A 417 10.26 2.59 3.26
C ASP A 417 9.64 2.87 4.63
N VAL A 418 8.51 3.59 4.70
CA VAL A 418 7.89 4.02 5.96
C VAL A 418 6.40 3.69 6.02
N VAL A 419 5.90 3.52 7.23
CA VAL A 419 4.46 3.32 7.50
C VAL A 419 3.71 4.63 7.30
N PRO A 420 2.68 4.70 6.43
CA PRO A 420 1.99 5.96 6.13
C PRO A 420 1.03 6.45 7.22
N LEU A 421 0.45 5.55 8.01
CA LEU A 421 -0.44 5.82 9.14
C LEU A 421 -0.10 4.90 10.31
N SER A 422 -0.25 5.39 11.55
CA SER A 422 -0.04 4.58 12.74
C SER A 422 -0.93 3.35 12.78
N LEU A 423 -0.36 2.24 13.24
CA LEU A 423 -1.06 0.97 13.45
C LEU A 423 -1.14 0.70 14.95
N GLY A 424 -2.30 0.28 15.39
CA GLY A 424 -2.56 0.10 16.81
C GLY A 424 -3.64 -0.93 17.07
N MET A 425 -4.04 -0.99 18.33
CA MET A 425 -5.04 -1.91 18.82
C MET A 425 -6.02 -1.20 19.74
N GLU A 426 -7.29 -1.62 19.70
CA GLU A 426 -8.31 -1.19 20.64
C GLU A 426 -8.07 -1.80 22.01
N LEU A 427 -8.01 -0.97 23.02
CA LEU A 427 -8.03 -1.36 24.42
C LEU A 427 -9.45 -1.29 24.99
N TYR A 428 -9.63 -1.85 26.20
CA TYR A 428 -10.87 -1.70 26.96
C TYR A 428 -11.29 -0.23 27.08
N GLY A 429 -12.57 0.05 26.85
CA GLY A 429 -13.10 1.43 26.80
C GLY A 429 -12.96 2.12 25.46
N GLY A 430 -12.53 1.41 24.40
CA GLY A 430 -12.43 1.95 23.04
C GLY A 430 -11.26 2.91 22.81
N ILE A 431 -10.24 2.88 23.67
CA ILE A 431 -9.01 3.67 23.52
C ILE A 431 -8.08 2.98 22.53
N VAL A 432 -7.37 3.74 21.70
CA VAL A 432 -6.37 3.23 20.78
C VAL A 432 -4.98 3.25 21.42
N GLU A 433 -4.32 2.10 21.47
CA GLU A 433 -2.90 1.98 21.75
C GLU A 433 -2.15 1.88 20.41
N LYS A 434 -1.41 2.92 20.04
CA LYS A 434 -0.58 2.95 18.83
C LYS A 434 0.68 2.13 19.08
N ILE A 435 0.91 1.09 18.28
CA ILE A 435 2.02 0.14 18.43
C ILE A 435 3.14 0.45 17.45
N ILE A 436 2.80 0.71 16.19
CA ILE A 436 3.74 1.17 15.17
C ILE A 436 3.30 2.57 14.75
N MET A 437 4.15 3.55 14.99
CA MET A 437 3.86 4.95 14.69
C MET A 437 3.98 5.23 13.20
N ARG A 438 3.25 6.22 12.72
CA ARG A 438 3.44 6.81 11.39
C ARG A 438 4.91 7.17 11.16
N ASN A 439 5.36 7.05 9.92
CA ASN A 439 6.74 7.30 9.47
C ASN A 439 7.80 6.37 10.11
N THR A 440 7.38 5.28 10.75
CA THR A 440 8.31 4.25 11.19
C THR A 440 8.87 3.51 9.97
N PRO A 441 10.21 3.36 9.86
CA PRO A 441 10.84 2.61 8.79
C PRO A 441 10.44 1.13 8.80
N ILE A 442 10.25 0.54 7.61
CA ILE A 442 9.98 -0.88 7.42
C ILE A 442 11.16 -1.58 6.71
N PRO A 443 11.41 -2.87 6.95
CA PRO A 443 10.61 -3.78 7.82
C PRO A 443 10.80 -3.50 9.31
N ILE A 444 9.73 -3.75 10.10
CA ILE A 444 9.74 -3.58 11.55
C ILE A 444 8.94 -4.67 12.25
N SER A 445 9.38 -5.05 13.47
CA SER A 445 8.62 -5.93 14.34
C SER A 445 8.58 -5.37 15.76
N VAL A 446 7.38 -5.25 16.32
CA VAL A 446 7.14 -4.74 17.67
C VAL A 446 6.31 -5.75 18.43
N VAL A 447 6.74 -6.10 19.63
CA VAL A 447 6.01 -7.01 20.52
C VAL A 447 5.45 -6.23 21.69
N LYS A 448 4.17 -6.44 22.00
CA LYS A 448 3.47 -5.89 23.16
C LYS A 448 2.79 -7.00 23.93
N GLU A 449 2.77 -6.89 25.26
CA GLU A 449 2.12 -7.86 26.15
C GLU A 449 0.75 -7.31 26.57
N PHE A 450 -0.27 -8.17 26.49
CA PHE A 450 -1.65 -7.89 26.90
C PHE A 450 -2.12 -8.94 27.89
N THR A 451 -3.09 -8.54 28.75
CA THR A 451 -3.60 -9.41 29.81
C THR A 451 -5.11 -9.57 29.71
N THR A 452 -5.65 -10.58 30.40
CA THR A 452 -7.10 -10.76 30.59
C THR A 452 -7.66 -9.65 31.49
N TYR A 453 -8.86 -9.17 31.15
CA TYR A 453 -9.57 -8.13 31.90
C TYR A 453 -10.43 -8.70 33.05
N ALA A 454 -11.02 -9.90 32.85
CA ALA A 454 -11.91 -10.53 33.80
C ALA A 454 -11.37 -11.88 34.30
N ASP A 455 -11.78 -12.28 35.54
CA ASP A 455 -11.47 -13.59 36.09
C ASP A 455 -12.11 -14.67 35.22
N ASN A 456 -11.40 -15.79 35.07
CA ASN A 456 -11.83 -16.96 34.28
C ASN A 456 -12.12 -16.65 32.79
N GLN A 457 -11.53 -15.61 32.24
CA GLN A 457 -11.63 -15.29 30.83
C GLN A 457 -10.87 -16.32 29.99
N THR A 458 -11.55 -16.99 29.04
CA THR A 458 -11.00 -18.07 28.21
C THR A 458 -10.61 -17.64 26.80
N GLY A 459 -10.73 -16.35 26.47
CA GLY A 459 -10.34 -15.79 25.18
C GLY A 459 -10.09 -14.30 25.27
N ILE A 460 -9.22 -13.79 24.39
CA ILE A 460 -8.94 -12.35 24.22
C ILE A 460 -9.27 -11.99 22.78
N GLN A 461 -10.11 -10.96 22.58
CA GLN A 461 -10.41 -10.42 21.28
C GLN A 461 -9.46 -9.24 20.98
N PHE A 462 -8.84 -9.29 19.82
CA PHE A 462 -7.94 -8.25 19.31
C PHE A 462 -8.61 -7.53 18.16
N HIS A 463 -8.66 -6.20 18.20
CA HIS A 463 -9.16 -5.34 17.14
C HIS A 463 -8.03 -4.44 16.65
N ILE A 464 -7.56 -4.70 15.45
CA ILE A 464 -6.44 -4.01 14.81
C ILE A 464 -6.95 -2.78 14.08
N LEU A 465 -6.33 -1.65 14.34
CA LEU A 465 -6.74 -0.33 13.89
C LEU A 465 -5.62 0.39 13.14
N GLN A 466 -6.02 1.28 12.23
CA GLN A 466 -5.13 2.19 11.53
C GLN A 466 -5.65 3.63 11.64
N GLY A 467 -4.78 4.55 12.00
CA GLY A 467 -5.12 5.98 12.08
C GLY A 467 -4.41 6.72 13.20
N GLU A 468 -4.66 8.04 13.27
CA GLU A 468 -4.00 8.94 14.21
C GLU A 468 -4.91 9.40 15.36
N ARG A 469 -6.19 8.99 15.37
CA ARG A 469 -7.16 9.36 16.41
C ARG A 469 -6.94 8.52 17.68
N GLU A 470 -7.46 9.01 18.82
CA GLU A 470 -7.27 8.39 20.13
C GLU A 470 -8.37 7.38 20.50
N MET A 471 -9.52 7.42 19.80
CA MET A 471 -10.65 6.52 20.01
C MET A 471 -10.81 5.55 18.85
N ALA A 472 -11.11 4.29 19.13
CA ALA A 472 -11.25 3.22 18.14
C ALA A 472 -12.35 3.49 17.09
N VAL A 473 -13.45 4.16 17.50
CA VAL A 473 -14.56 4.53 16.62
C VAL A 473 -14.16 5.54 15.54
N ASP A 474 -13.10 6.30 15.77
CA ASP A 474 -12.58 7.33 14.87
C ASP A 474 -11.42 6.82 14.02
N CYS A 475 -10.97 5.57 14.22
CA CYS A 475 -9.92 4.92 13.48
C CYS A 475 -10.49 3.87 12.52
N ARG A 476 -9.72 3.56 11.49
CA ARG A 476 -10.07 2.52 10.53
C ARG A 476 -9.84 1.13 11.12
N SER A 477 -10.87 0.28 11.07
CA SER A 477 -10.76 -1.12 11.42
C SER A 477 -10.06 -1.89 10.30
N LEU A 478 -8.97 -2.58 10.61
CA LEU A 478 -8.25 -3.44 9.68
C LEU A 478 -8.69 -4.90 9.82
N ALA A 479 -8.74 -5.40 11.05
CA ALA A 479 -9.12 -6.77 11.32
C ALA A 479 -9.57 -6.98 12.76
N ARG A 480 -10.31 -8.06 12.99
CA ARG A 480 -10.63 -8.58 14.32
C ARG A 480 -10.34 -10.07 14.37
N PHE A 481 -9.70 -10.51 15.42
CA PHE A 481 -9.48 -11.93 15.67
C PHE A 481 -9.51 -12.23 17.17
N GLU A 482 -9.66 -13.50 17.53
CA GLU A 482 -9.77 -13.94 18.91
C GLU A 482 -8.76 -15.05 19.20
N LEU A 483 -8.00 -14.90 20.27
CA LEU A 483 -7.18 -15.96 20.85
C LEU A 483 -8.03 -16.74 21.85
N LYS A 484 -8.39 -17.97 21.53
CA LYS A 484 -9.25 -18.85 22.34
C LYS A 484 -8.45 -19.92 23.05
N GLY A 485 -9.08 -20.56 24.04
CA GLY A 485 -8.49 -21.71 24.73
C GLY A 485 -7.53 -21.30 25.84
N LEU A 486 -7.67 -20.09 26.35
CA LEU A 486 -6.92 -19.63 27.52
C LEU A 486 -7.38 -20.37 28.80
N PRO A 487 -6.47 -20.72 29.71
CA PRO A 487 -6.84 -21.33 30.97
C PRO A 487 -7.63 -20.34 31.84
N PRO A 488 -8.68 -20.79 32.57
CA PRO A 488 -9.44 -19.93 33.47
C PRO A 488 -8.57 -19.55 34.69
N MET A 489 -8.09 -18.30 34.70
CA MET A 489 -7.23 -17.73 35.75
C MET A 489 -7.77 -16.37 36.20
N LYS A 490 -7.15 -15.77 37.22
CA LYS A 490 -7.50 -14.42 37.66
C LYS A 490 -7.17 -13.38 36.57
N ALA A 491 -7.93 -12.33 36.57
CA ALA A 491 -7.68 -11.19 35.67
C ALA A 491 -6.23 -10.67 35.84
N GLY A 492 -5.51 -10.51 34.72
CA GLY A 492 -4.13 -10.05 34.70
C GLY A 492 -3.06 -11.13 34.85
N ASP A 493 -3.42 -12.38 35.20
CA ASP A 493 -2.44 -13.47 35.34
C ASP A 493 -2.05 -14.06 33.97
N ILE A 494 -2.98 -14.09 33.02
CA ILE A 494 -2.71 -14.55 31.66
C ILE A 494 -2.09 -13.41 30.88
N ARG A 495 -0.99 -13.72 30.18
CA ARG A 495 -0.26 -12.77 29.36
C ARG A 495 -0.16 -13.28 27.93
N ALA A 496 -0.74 -12.52 26.99
CA ALA A 496 -0.63 -12.77 25.57
C ALA A 496 0.41 -11.82 24.96
N GLU A 497 1.45 -12.37 24.37
CA GLU A 497 2.41 -11.59 23.55
C GLU A 497 1.81 -11.38 22.17
N VAL A 498 1.61 -10.13 21.79
CA VAL A 498 1.12 -9.75 20.45
C VAL A 498 2.25 -9.10 19.68
N THR A 499 2.61 -9.72 18.57
CA THR A 499 3.65 -9.26 17.67
C THR A 499 3.02 -8.59 16.46
N PHE A 500 3.37 -7.33 16.21
CA PHE A 500 3.08 -6.60 14.99
C PHE A 500 4.35 -6.59 14.14
N ALA A 501 4.35 -7.29 13.02
CA ALA A 501 5.47 -7.31 12.10
C ALA A 501 5.04 -6.79 10.73
N ILE A 502 5.73 -5.78 10.21
CA ILE A 502 5.55 -5.29 8.84
C ILE A 502 6.78 -5.71 8.05
N ASP A 503 6.57 -6.39 6.95
CA ASP A 503 7.64 -6.78 6.04
C ASP A 503 8.09 -5.63 5.13
N ALA A 504 9.07 -5.91 4.29
CA ALA A 504 9.61 -4.92 3.34
C ALA A 504 8.61 -4.54 2.24
N ASP A 505 7.53 -5.31 2.06
CA ASP A 505 6.47 -5.05 1.08
C ASP A 505 5.27 -4.31 1.71
N GLY A 506 5.36 -3.97 3.00
CA GLY A 506 4.31 -3.26 3.75
C GLY A 506 3.17 -4.17 4.21
N ILE A 507 3.34 -5.49 4.19
CA ILE A 507 2.33 -6.44 4.69
C ILE A 507 2.47 -6.54 6.21
N LEU A 508 1.39 -6.26 6.92
CA LEU A 508 1.29 -6.40 8.37
C LEU A 508 0.88 -7.83 8.73
N SER A 509 1.71 -8.51 9.48
CA SER A 509 1.40 -9.75 10.16
C SER A 509 1.18 -9.48 11.66
N VAL A 510 0.03 -9.87 12.20
CA VAL A 510 -0.25 -9.77 13.63
C VAL A 510 -0.43 -11.15 14.19
N SER A 511 0.44 -11.52 15.13
CA SER A 511 0.37 -12.80 15.83
C SER A 511 0.19 -12.59 17.33
N ALA A 512 -0.72 -13.34 17.94
CA ALA A 512 -0.91 -13.40 19.38
C ALA A 512 -0.50 -14.79 19.87
N TYR A 513 0.30 -14.84 20.93
CA TYR A 513 0.80 -16.07 21.54
C TYR A 513 0.66 -16.02 23.06
N GLU A 514 0.09 -17.08 23.65
CA GLU A 514 0.00 -17.23 25.11
C GLU A 514 0.82 -18.46 25.56
N LYS A 515 1.71 -18.23 26.54
CA LYS A 515 2.76 -19.19 26.94
C LYS A 515 2.24 -20.39 27.76
N ILE A 516 1.24 -20.19 28.61
CA ILE A 516 0.75 -21.21 29.55
C ILE A 516 -0.03 -22.29 28.78
N SER A 517 -0.96 -21.85 27.91
CA SER A 517 -1.75 -22.77 27.09
C SER A 517 -1.04 -23.18 25.80
N ASN A 518 0.09 -22.54 25.47
CA ASN A 518 0.80 -22.69 24.20
C ASN A 518 -0.11 -22.44 22.98
N THR A 519 -1.06 -21.53 23.14
CA THR A 519 -2.03 -21.18 22.09
C THR A 519 -1.51 -20.01 21.28
N SER A 520 -1.63 -20.09 19.96
CA SER A 520 -1.26 -19.00 19.07
C SER A 520 -2.31 -18.78 17.99
N HIS A 521 -2.45 -17.54 17.55
CA HIS A 521 -3.23 -17.17 16.38
C HIS A 521 -2.49 -16.11 15.61
N THR A 522 -2.41 -16.27 14.29
CA THR A 522 -1.74 -15.31 13.41
C THR A 522 -2.70 -14.91 12.31
N ILE A 523 -2.74 -13.60 12.03
CA ILE A 523 -3.45 -13.06 10.88
C ILE A 523 -2.48 -12.21 10.05
N GLU A 524 -2.67 -12.23 8.75
CA GLU A 524 -2.03 -11.29 7.84
C GLU A 524 -3.03 -10.22 7.43
N VAL A 525 -2.64 -8.98 7.56
CA VAL A 525 -3.47 -7.82 7.22
C VAL A 525 -2.69 -6.94 6.29
N LYS A 526 -3.36 -6.41 5.28
CA LYS A 526 -2.79 -5.39 4.43
C LYS A 526 -3.32 -4.02 4.90
N PRO A 527 -2.53 -3.23 5.64
CA PRO A 527 -3.01 -2.02 6.33
C PRO A 527 -3.63 -1.00 5.39
N ASN A 528 -3.09 -0.86 4.19
CA ASN A 528 -3.54 0.14 3.22
C ASN A 528 -4.57 -0.41 2.21
N HIS A 529 -5.07 -1.64 2.41
CA HIS A 529 -6.05 -2.23 1.49
C HIS A 529 -7.33 -1.40 1.42
N GLY A 530 -7.63 -0.88 0.21
CA GLY A 530 -8.85 -0.10 -0.04
C GLY A 530 -8.85 1.32 0.57
N ILE A 531 -7.70 1.89 0.90
CA ILE A 531 -7.55 3.30 1.29
C ILE A 531 -6.68 4.01 0.26
N ASP A 532 -7.15 5.13 -0.26
CA ASP A 532 -6.35 5.98 -1.13
C ASP A 532 -5.68 7.12 -0.34
N LYS A 533 -4.81 7.86 -1.03
CA LYS A 533 -4.08 8.94 -0.40
C LYS A 533 -5.01 10.05 0.10
N THR A 534 -6.04 10.38 -0.65
CA THR A 534 -7.02 11.42 -0.27
C THR A 534 -7.69 11.06 1.07
N GLU A 535 -8.00 9.77 1.26
CA GLU A 535 -8.53 9.28 2.53
C GLU A 535 -7.48 9.36 3.65
N ILE A 536 -6.20 9.05 3.35
CA ILE A 536 -5.10 9.22 4.31
C ILE A 536 -4.98 10.70 4.73
N ASP A 537 -4.98 11.62 3.77
CA ASP A 537 -4.87 13.06 4.04
C ASP A 537 -6.08 13.57 4.85
N ILE A 538 -7.29 13.12 4.53
CA ILE A 538 -8.49 13.42 5.32
C ILE A 538 -8.38 12.86 6.75
N MET A 539 -7.86 11.65 6.92
CA MET A 539 -7.65 11.07 8.27
C MET A 539 -6.64 11.86 9.08
N LEU A 540 -5.57 12.34 8.45
CA LEU A 540 -4.54 13.17 9.09
C LEU A 540 -5.07 14.55 9.46
N GLU A 541 -5.78 15.21 8.54
CA GLU A 541 -6.41 16.51 8.78
C GLU A 541 -7.44 16.42 9.91
N ASN A 542 -8.27 15.38 9.92
CA ASN A 542 -9.25 15.13 10.98
C ASN A 542 -8.55 14.88 12.33
N ALA A 543 -7.46 14.13 12.35
CA ALA A 543 -6.69 13.90 13.57
C ALA A 543 -6.10 15.22 14.10
N TYR A 544 -5.54 16.05 13.24
CA TYR A 544 -5.00 17.35 13.62
C TYR A 544 -6.08 18.30 14.16
N LYS A 545 -7.21 18.43 13.46
CA LYS A 545 -8.34 19.29 13.87
C LYS A 545 -8.93 18.87 15.22
N ASN A 546 -8.96 17.58 15.51
CA ASN A 546 -9.57 17.03 16.71
C ASN A 546 -8.57 16.71 17.84
N ALA A 547 -7.28 16.94 17.67
CA ALA A 547 -6.23 16.52 18.60
C ALA A 547 -6.50 16.92 20.07
N LYS A 548 -7.02 18.14 20.32
CA LYS A 548 -7.36 18.62 21.66
C LYS A 548 -8.60 17.90 22.24
N ILE A 549 -9.59 17.66 21.40
CA ILE A 549 -10.82 16.94 21.78
C ILE A 549 -10.47 15.49 22.09
N ASP A 550 -9.70 14.86 21.22
CA ASP A 550 -9.25 13.48 21.36
C ASP A 550 -8.47 13.27 22.65
N TYR A 551 -7.51 14.16 22.94
CA TYR A 551 -6.74 14.12 24.17
C TYR A 551 -7.62 14.21 25.42
N THR A 552 -8.60 15.11 25.43
CA THR A 552 -9.52 15.25 26.58
C THR A 552 -10.47 14.07 26.71
N THR A 553 -10.94 13.52 25.58
CA THR A 553 -11.81 12.34 25.54
C THR A 553 -11.06 11.10 26.04
N ARG A 554 -9.82 10.90 25.61
CA ARG A 554 -8.96 9.82 26.10
C ARG A 554 -8.76 9.89 27.61
N LEU A 555 -8.38 11.07 28.13
CA LEU A 555 -8.19 11.27 29.57
C LEU A 555 -9.47 11.04 30.39
N LEU A 556 -10.62 11.41 29.86
CA LEU A 556 -11.90 11.11 30.50
C LEU A 556 -12.17 9.60 30.51
N GLN A 557 -11.96 8.94 29.38
CA GLN A 557 -12.20 7.50 29.27
C GLN A 557 -11.25 6.69 30.17
N GLU A 558 -9.97 7.08 30.24
CA GLU A 558 -9.01 6.50 31.18
C GLU A 558 -9.48 6.63 32.65
N ALA A 559 -9.99 7.80 33.02
CA ALA A 559 -10.54 8.02 34.37
C ALA A 559 -11.79 7.16 34.65
N VAL A 560 -12.68 7.00 33.65
CA VAL A 560 -13.85 6.12 33.77
C VAL A 560 -13.42 4.66 33.99
N ILE A 561 -12.45 4.18 33.19
CA ILE A 561 -11.91 2.82 33.31
C ILE A 561 -11.27 2.61 34.68
N GLU A 562 -10.49 3.59 35.20
CA GLU A 562 -9.92 3.51 36.54
C GLU A 562 -11.02 3.42 37.62
N ALA A 563 -12.08 4.21 37.49
CA ALA A 563 -13.22 4.15 38.40
C ALA A 563 -13.92 2.80 38.37
N GLU A 564 -14.23 2.26 37.19
CA GLU A 564 -14.88 0.96 37.01
C GLU A 564 -14.04 -0.19 37.58
N ALA A 565 -12.72 -0.18 37.30
CA ALA A 565 -11.81 -1.17 37.84
C ALA A 565 -11.71 -1.11 39.39
N LEU A 566 -11.71 0.10 39.95
CA LEU A 566 -11.69 0.31 41.39
C LEU A 566 -13.02 -0.16 42.02
N ILE A 567 -14.17 0.21 41.46
CA ILE A 567 -15.49 -0.22 41.90
C ILE A 567 -15.56 -1.75 41.94
N PHE A 568 -15.23 -2.41 40.82
CA PHE A 568 -15.23 -3.87 40.72
C PHE A 568 -14.34 -4.53 41.76
N SER A 569 -13.12 -4.01 41.95
CA SER A 569 -12.17 -4.56 42.93
C SER A 569 -12.66 -4.47 44.36
N ILE A 570 -13.34 -3.37 44.71
CA ILE A 570 -13.81 -3.14 46.05
C ILE A 570 -15.09 -3.91 46.31
N GLU A 571 -16.02 -4.00 45.38
CA GLU A 571 -17.23 -4.84 45.51
C GLU A 571 -16.87 -6.30 45.76
N HIS A 572 -15.84 -6.80 45.05
CA HIS A 572 -15.34 -8.14 45.24
C HIS A 572 -14.67 -8.32 46.62
N ALA A 573 -13.84 -7.37 47.04
CA ALA A 573 -13.20 -7.36 48.34
C ALA A 573 -14.20 -7.29 49.51
N ILE A 574 -15.26 -6.47 49.40
CA ILE A 574 -16.33 -6.41 50.39
C ILE A 574 -17.01 -7.77 50.52
N ALA A 575 -17.36 -8.43 49.42
CA ALA A 575 -18.01 -9.74 49.43
C ALA A 575 -17.15 -10.81 50.13
N GLU A 576 -15.83 -10.80 49.97
CA GLU A 576 -14.90 -11.71 50.62
C GLU A 576 -14.67 -11.36 52.11
N LEU A 577 -14.72 -10.11 52.49
CA LEU A 577 -14.34 -9.60 53.79
C LEU A 577 -15.54 -9.25 54.71
N THR A 578 -16.77 -9.52 54.26
CA THR A 578 -18.01 -9.20 54.99
C THR A 578 -18.01 -9.71 56.46
N ALA A 579 -17.36 -10.87 56.73
CA ALA A 579 -17.21 -11.43 58.08
C ALA A 579 -16.20 -10.69 58.96
N LEU A 580 -15.39 -9.80 58.44
CA LEU A 580 -14.28 -9.11 59.12
C LEU A 580 -14.52 -7.61 59.30
N LEU A 581 -15.57 -7.08 58.64
CA LEU A 581 -15.93 -5.65 58.62
C LEU A 581 -17.18 -5.42 59.47
N SER A 582 -17.23 -4.30 60.22
CA SER A 582 -18.43 -3.86 60.91
C SER A 582 -19.44 -3.24 59.92
N ASP A 583 -20.73 -3.27 60.26
CA ASP A 583 -21.82 -2.66 59.45
C ASP A 583 -21.58 -1.16 59.17
N SER A 584 -20.97 -0.46 60.13
CA SER A 584 -20.59 0.97 59.96
C SER A 584 -19.48 1.16 58.94
N GLU A 585 -18.49 0.27 58.86
CA GLU A 585 -17.42 0.33 57.90
C GLU A 585 -17.93 0.01 56.48
N ILE A 586 -18.74 -1.03 56.35
CA ILE A 586 -19.42 -1.40 55.10
C ILE A 586 -20.26 -0.21 54.58
N SER A 587 -21.00 0.46 55.45
CA SER A 587 -21.82 1.62 55.08
C SER A 587 -20.98 2.79 54.56
N ILE A 588 -19.84 3.08 55.19
CA ILE A 588 -18.90 4.13 54.73
C ILE A 588 -18.32 3.79 53.36
N ILE A 589 -17.87 2.53 53.17
CA ILE A 589 -17.28 2.08 51.89
C ILE A 589 -18.33 2.20 50.79
N ASN A 590 -19.56 1.72 51.02
CA ASN A 590 -20.63 1.80 50.04
C ASN A 590 -20.97 3.26 49.67
N SER A 591 -21.04 4.16 50.64
CA SER A 591 -21.28 5.58 50.37
C SER A 591 -20.16 6.21 49.52
N LEU A 592 -18.90 5.81 49.74
CA LEU A 592 -17.77 6.31 48.94
C LEU A 592 -17.76 5.68 47.53
N LEU A 593 -18.20 4.42 47.40
CA LEU A 593 -18.36 3.77 46.10
C LEU A 593 -19.46 4.43 45.29
N ASP A 594 -20.59 4.76 45.93
CA ASP A 594 -21.72 5.43 45.26
C ASP A 594 -21.28 6.78 44.70
N ASN A 595 -20.45 7.55 45.44
CA ASN A 595 -19.87 8.79 44.93
C ASN A 595 -18.99 8.59 43.69
N ILE A 596 -18.21 7.48 43.64
CA ILE A 596 -17.41 7.15 42.45
C ILE A 596 -18.31 6.75 41.29
N LYS A 597 -19.36 5.93 41.54
CA LYS A 597 -20.35 5.52 40.54
C LYS A 597 -21.08 6.72 39.93
N GLU A 598 -21.54 7.65 40.77
CA GLU A 598 -22.20 8.87 40.33
C GLU A 598 -21.26 9.75 39.48
N ALA A 599 -20.00 9.93 39.93
CA ALA A 599 -19.02 10.70 39.19
C ALA A 599 -18.69 10.03 37.82
N ALA A 600 -18.55 8.72 37.77
CA ALA A 600 -18.35 7.96 36.54
C ALA A 600 -19.54 8.07 35.59
N HIS A 601 -20.78 8.00 36.12
CA HIS A 601 -22.01 8.17 35.34
C HIS A 601 -22.13 9.57 34.77
N ALA A 602 -21.74 10.59 35.56
CA ALA A 602 -21.73 11.99 35.11
C ALA A 602 -20.65 12.26 34.03
N ARG A 603 -19.73 11.32 33.81
CA ARG A 603 -18.60 11.45 32.87
C ARG A 603 -17.81 12.75 33.06
N ASP A 604 -17.56 13.14 34.31
CA ASP A 604 -16.75 14.30 34.66
C ASP A 604 -15.41 13.82 35.23
N ARG A 605 -14.35 14.01 34.49
CA ARG A 605 -13.00 13.59 34.86
C ARG A 605 -12.53 14.16 36.21
N ILE A 606 -12.88 15.44 36.50
CA ILE A 606 -12.43 16.09 37.73
C ILE A 606 -13.18 15.48 38.93
N LEU A 607 -14.48 15.27 38.80
CA LEU A 607 -15.28 14.60 39.83
C LEU A 607 -14.81 13.17 40.06
N ILE A 608 -14.55 12.40 39.01
CA ILE A 608 -14.04 11.01 39.11
C ILE A 608 -12.71 10.98 39.87
N ASN A 609 -11.72 11.78 39.47
CA ASN A 609 -10.41 11.81 40.10
C ASN A 609 -10.49 12.27 41.59
N ASN A 610 -11.36 13.23 41.89
CA ASN A 610 -11.57 13.67 43.26
C ASN A 610 -12.25 12.60 44.12
N SER A 611 -13.26 11.91 43.60
CA SER A 611 -13.96 10.83 44.31
C SER A 611 -13.01 9.64 44.57
N ILE A 612 -12.19 9.25 43.60
CA ILE A 612 -11.14 8.21 43.76
C ILE A 612 -10.13 8.63 44.82
N LYS A 613 -9.66 9.89 44.79
CA LYS A 613 -8.69 10.41 45.77
C LYS A 613 -9.31 10.48 47.17
N ASP A 614 -10.56 10.90 47.30
CA ASP A 614 -11.31 10.95 48.58
C ASP A 614 -11.47 9.53 49.15
N PHE A 615 -11.91 8.57 48.30
CA PHE A 615 -11.99 7.15 48.65
C PHE A 615 -10.65 6.64 49.20
N LYS A 616 -9.55 6.76 48.41
CA LYS A 616 -8.19 6.32 48.82
C LYS A 616 -7.76 6.97 50.14
N SER A 617 -8.09 8.26 50.38
CA SER A 617 -7.69 8.99 51.58
C SER A 617 -8.49 8.60 52.83
N LYS A 618 -9.79 8.37 52.69
CA LYS A 618 -10.69 8.04 53.81
C LYS A 618 -10.49 6.60 54.24
N ILE A 619 -10.32 5.69 53.32
CA ILE A 619 -10.03 4.28 53.62
C ILE A 619 -8.68 4.17 54.35
N LYS A 620 -7.65 4.91 53.93
CA LYS A 620 -6.37 4.94 54.61
C LYS A 620 -6.45 5.44 56.05
N LYS A 621 -7.43 6.32 56.35
CA LYS A 621 -7.62 6.90 57.71
C LYS A 621 -8.48 6.05 58.60
N SER A 622 -9.41 5.26 58.06
CA SER A 622 -10.46 4.57 58.85
C SER A 622 -10.20 3.08 59.11
N MET A 623 -9.19 2.49 58.52
CA MET A 623 -9.02 1.06 58.55
C MET A 623 -7.69 0.60 59.16
N ASP A 624 -7.79 -0.40 60.06
CA ASP A 624 -6.69 -1.10 60.72
C ASP A 624 -5.68 -1.70 59.71
N THR A 625 -4.44 -1.85 60.15
CA THR A 625 -3.27 -2.28 59.37
C THR A 625 -3.50 -3.52 58.48
N LYS A 626 -4.42 -4.44 58.87
CA LYS A 626 -4.77 -5.64 58.12
C LYS A 626 -5.54 -5.34 56.81
N PHE A 627 -6.47 -4.41 56.84
CA PHE A 627 -7.26 -4.05 55.67
C PHE A 627 -6.42 -3.20 54.67
N ASN A 628 -5.54 -2.38 55.21
CA ASN A 628 -4.57 -1.64 54.39
C ASN A 628 -3.62 -2.57 53.61
N ILE A 629 -3.27 -3.70 54.16
CA ILE A 629 -2.41 -4.71 53.49
C ILE A 629 -3.21 -5.35 52.35
N ILE A 630 -4.46 -5.76 52.59
CA ILE A 630 -5.29 -6.46 51.59
C ILE A 630 -5.70 -5.52 50.46
N ILE A 631 -6.15 -4.29 50.75
CA ILE A 631 -6.47 -3.32 49.71
C ILE A 631 -5.22 -2.83 48.94
N ASN A 632 -4.09 -2.62 49.65
CA ASN A 632 -2.85 -2.26 48.96
C ASN A 632 -2.34 -3.38 48.05
N ASP A 633 -2.54 -4.65 48.40
CA ASP A 633 -2.18 -5.76 47.49
C ASP A 633 -3.18 -5.90 46.34
N LEU A 634 -4.47 -5.71 46.56
CA LEU A 634 -5.49 -5.61 45.49
C LEU A 634 -5.26 -4.41 44.55
N LEU A 635 -4.86 -3.26 45.11
CA LEU A 635 -4.57 -2.06 44.34
C LEU A 635 -3.19 -2.11 43.65
N LYS A 636 -2.18 -2.76 44.22
CA LYS A 636 -0.85 -2.97 43.61
C LYS A 636 -0.90 -3.92 42.41
N GLY A 637 -1.79 -4.92 42.42
CA GLY A 637 -1.96 -5.85 41.31
C GLY A 637 -2.61 -5.25 40.08
N LYS A 638 -3.18 -4.03 40.17
CA LYS A 638 -3.99 -3.43 39.10
C LYS A 638 -3.59 -1.99 38.78
N ASN A 639 -2.33 -1.75 38.60
CA ASN A 639 -1.86 -0.49 38.04
C ASN A 639 -2.31 -0.41 36.58
N ILE A 640 -3.05 0.64 36.16
CA ILE A 640 -3.54 0.89 34.79
C ILE A 640 -2.42 0.74 33.74
N ASN A 641 -1.18 0.97 34.11
CA ASN A 641 -0.01 0.68 33.29
C ASN A 641 0.29 -0.83 33.09
N GLN A 642 -0.45 -1.73 33.73
CA GLN A 642 -0.38 -3.20 33.56
C GLN A 642 -1.61 -3.79 32.85
N ILE A 643 -2.65 -2.99 32.59
CA ILE A 643 -3.75 -3.29 31.66
C ILE A 643 -3.31 -2.88 30.22
N LYS A 644 -2.03 -2.87 30.00
CA LYS A 644 -1.43 -2.68 28.67
C LYS A 644 -1.42 -3.97 27.91
#